data_3955a8369513e4efd8af3016d5fe93af
#
_entry.id   3955a8369513e4efd8af3016d5fe93af
#
_cell.length_a   1.000
_cell.length_b   1.000
_cell.length_c   1.000
_cell.angle_alpha   90.00
_cell.angle_beta   90.00
_cell.angle_gamma   90.00
#
_symmetry.space_group_name_H-M   'P 1'
#
loop_
_entity.id
_entity.type
_entity.pdbx_description
1 polymer ?
#
loop_
_entity_poly.entity_id
_entity_poly.type
_entity_poly.pdbx_seq_one_letter_code
_entity_poly.pdbx_strand_id
1 'polypeptide(L)'
;MLKFLLNLLRRMPDPRRSALLFLSLLLASVAQAQTCSIPGNAGTLVSTASELNSYFPGTGNAAVASTSIAVGAGVGFADIAPGDLMLIIQMQGADINATNSNAYGDGTTDAGVTSTVAYLTAGYAGGNLGTNFIAGTYEWAVATSTKTLAGAGTVDLSAPLQNAYFTRAGSSTQGKQAFQVIRVPQYANLTLSAGLTARPWNGSTGGVIALDTTGDLNLNGQTIEASGSGFRGAGSIQQAPQCTTDGGVTACPEYVSLGALQLGGFKGEGLAGTPGRLYTNDFTGAGTGIITPAVGPYTDGYLNGDGSRGAPGNAGGGGNQHNAGGGGGGNGGSGGNGGNSWNGSTSSFFGRPVGGFGGAPSGNVANRWIMGGGGGAGDVGGNGFTAPDGSGGSGGGLVILRASRVVGGNSLINVNGVAGQRARATDAGGGGGAGGTVVIAAGAGGLSGALTVNAAGGLGGAYQVVGLETDGPGGGGGGGVLIANVAGVTFNSAGGAAGTSASTAGCAGTNCGAMAAVAGGSQGYAIISPGVQVGYECLPNLTVVKSTLNPLITTTTGATADYVVTIRNSGGGARFVDLLDTALPPGWTLAAPAPTYAYSPVQPLAAGVLSSGAETSASITTSRTWVVAATPLSIPAAGANSLTWSSFAVAPIRSGAPSVVTVTFRVSIPDAATVGTYHNGAGVTFLDPTRSGTTRTVSPLTAVNANRSGTPYSANTTYANFNGLVTTNVAGANYSGLVAGPTSEDVRLLPDLSISKSAPTSAVVGATFTYTLTPQNNGRAIAQQVFAASQATDASAGVLASSPLTITDTLPVGLSPTGAFNGVNWTCTGTSTVVCTLPDSSAYPIAAATNFAQVTGTVLVTCPGADIRTNTVIISPGSGETQLANNTGVFTTTITPTCVNAALTVVKSNGVSTLVAGQSTSYTITVANEGPGAAGGTTLKDPVVPGLSCTANPTCTATAGAACPTSLAIGSLQGPGLIIPTLNPTSSVTFVLTCGVTATGL
;
A
#
# COMPACT_ATOMS: atom_id res chain seq x y z
N MET A 1 0.03 8.21 -12.24
CA MET A 1 1.02 7.39 -11.54
C MET A 1 0.88 5.89 -11.87
N LEU A 2 -0.29 5.27 -11.72
CA LEU A 2 -0.49 3.83 -12.02
C LEU A 2 -0.21 3.44 -13.48
N LYS A 3 -0.62 4.25 -14.46
CA LYS A 3 -0.31 4.02 -15.89
C LYS A 3 1.18 4.17 -16.24
N PHE A 4 1.92 4.97 -15.51
CA PHE A 4 3.36 5.16 -15.70
C PHE A 4 4.13 3.98 -15.12
N LEU A 5 3.72 3.46 -13.95
CA LEU A 5 4.29 2.26 -13.36
C LEU A 5 4.03 0.99 -14.20
N LEU A 6 2.82 0.84 -14.76
CA LEU A 6 2.50 -0.31 -15.63
C LEU A 6 3.31 -0.32 -16.94
N ASN A 7 3.65 0.84 -17.47
CA ASN A 7 4.50 0.94 -18.66
C ASN A 7 5.99 0.70 -18.35
N LEU A 8 6.43 0.99 -17.13
CA LEU A 8 7.79 0.68 -16.68
C LEU A 8 7.98 -0.84 -16.46
N LEU A 9 6.97 -1.51 -15.90
CA LEU A 9 6.95 -2.96 -15.67
C LEU A 9 6.99 -3.79 -16.97
N ARG A 10 6.45 -3.25 -18.08
CA ARG A 10 6.46 -3.95 -19.39
C ARG A 10 7.81 -3.93 -20.12
N ARG A 11 8.81 -3.20 -19.61
CA ARG A 11 10.12 -3.04 -20.26
C ARG A 11 11.29 -3.68 -19.52
N MET A 12 11.06 -4.45 -18.45
CA MET A 12 12.14 -5.07 -17.68
C MET A 12 12.27 -6.57 -18.00
N PRO A 13 13.40 -7.01 -18.54
CA PRO A 13 13.57 -8.39 -18.97
C PRO A 13 14.04 -9.39 -17.89
N ASP A 14 14.12 -9.01 -16.62
CA ASP A 14 14.59 -9.89 -15.54
C ASP A 14 13.57 -10.08 -14.43
N PRO A 15 13.01 -11.29 -14.24
CA PRO A 15 12.00 -11.56 -13.22
C PRO A 15 12.50 -11.38 -11.76
N ARG A 16 13.80 -11.39 -11.52
CA ARG A 16 14.40 -11.21 -10.19
C ARG A 16 14.35 -9.75 -9.72
N ARG A 17 14.40 -8.80 -10.63
CA ARG A 17 14.29 -7.37 -10.31
C ARG A 17 12.85 -6.93 -10.06
N SER A 18 11.90 -7.57 -10.71
CA SER A 18 10.48 -7.35 -10.46
C SER A 18 10.06 -7.82 -9.06
N ALA A 19 10.63 -8.93 -8.58
CA ALA A 19 10.39 -9.43 -7.23
C ALA A 19 10.94 -8.49 -6.14
N LEU A 20 12.09 -7.87 -6.37
CA LEU A 20 12.66 -6.89 -5.44
C LEU A 20 11.85 -5.58 -5.37
N LEU A 21 11.28 -5.14 -6.50
CA LEU A 21 10.44 -3.94 -6.52
C LEU A 21 9.07 -4.19 -5.89
N PHE A 22 8.49 -5.38 -6.08
CA PHE A 22 7.27 -5.79 -5.38
C PHE A 22 7.50 -5.97 -3.88
N LEU A 23 8.66 -6.49 -3.48
CA LEU A 23 9.03 -6.63 -2.07
C LEU A 23 9.21 -5.27 -1.39
N SER A 24 9.73 -4.27 -2.11
CA SER A 24 9.85 -2.91 -1.58
C SER A 24 8.53 -2.14 -1.53
N LEU A 25 7.55 -2.45 -2.39
CA LEU A 25 6.21 -1.86 -2.33
C LEU A 25 5.29 -2.54 -1.31
N LEU A 26 5.47 -3.83 -1.02
CA LEU A 26 4.77 -4.52 0.08
C LEU A 26 5.33 -4.16 1.46
N LEU A 27 6.57 -3.67 1.53
CA LEU A 27 7.18 -3.17 2.76
C LEU A 27 6.74 -1.75 3.15
N ALA A 28 5.95 -1.09 2.32
CA ALA A 28 5.42 0.25 2.59
C ALA A 28 4.03 0.26 3.25
N SER A 29 3.62 -0.82 3.91
CA SER A 29 2.63 -0.69 4.98
C SER A 29 3.35 -0.05 6.17
N VAL A 30 3.21 1.26 6.30
CA VAL A 30 3.69 2.02 7.44
C VAL A 30 3.01 1.46 8.70
N ALA A 31 3.68 0.51 9.35
CA ALA A 31 3.34 0.16 10.71
C ALA A 31 3.65 1.41 11.54
N GLN A 32 2.63 2.10 12.00
CA GLN A 32 2.81 3.22 12.92
C GLN A 32 3.55 2.70 14.16
N ALA A 33 4.64 3.37 14.46
CA ALA A 33 5.46 3.06 15.61
C ALA A 33 4.66 3.23 16.90
N GLN A 34 4.49 2.16 17.63
CA GLN A 34 4.00 2.25 18.99
C GLN A 34 5.16 2.49 19.94
N THR A 35 5.06 3.57 20.68
CA THR A 35 6.06 3.91 21.69
C THR A 35 5.72 3.23 23.02
N CYS A 36 6.69 2.57 23.59
CA CYS A 36 6.49 1.81 24.82
C CYS A 36 6.66 2.69 26.06
N SER A 37 5.61 2.83 26.81
CA SER A 37 5.61 3.36 28.18
C SER A 37 5.03 2.31 29.13
N ILE A 38 4.86 2.59 30.41
CA ILE A 38 4.12 1.70 31.30
C ILE A 38 2.68 2.19 31.37
N PRO A 39 1.78 1.61 30.62
CA PRO A 39 0.37 2.00 30.67
C PRO A 39 -0.18 1.83 32.08
N GLY A 40 -0.92 2.81 32.56
CA GLY A 40 -1.52 2.79 33.88
C GLY A 40 -0.57 3.08 35.05
N ASN A 41 0.68 3.47 34.81
CA ASN A 41 1.69 3.73 35.84
C ASN A 41 1.27 4.80 36.86
N ALA A 42 0.45 5.76 36.45
CA ALA A 42 -0.10 6.79 37.33
C ALA A 42 -1.29 6.31 38.19
N GLY A 43 -1.68 5.03 38.05
CA GLY A 43 -2.80 4.45 38.80
C GLY A 43 -4.18 4.94 38.36
N THR A 44 -5.18 4.70 39.19
CA THR A 44 -6.54 5.21 38.97
C THR A 44 -6.71 6.56 39.69
N LEU A 45 -7.20 7.54 38.95
CA LEU A 45 -7.38 8.89 39.46
C LEU A 45 -8.83 9.39 39.25
N VAL A 46 -9.37 10.02 40.28
CA VAL A 46 -10.52 10.92 40.17
C VAL A 46 -9.98 12.33 40.29
N SER A 47 -10.00 13.08 39.18
CA SER A 47 -9.30 14.38 39.11
C SER A 47 -10.22 15.54 39.33
N THR A 48 -9.80 16.45 40.23
CA THR A 48 -10.35 17.81 40.40
C THR A 48 -9.45 18.87 39.76
N ALA A 49 -8.30 18.47 39.21
CA ALA A 49 -7.37 19.40 38.61
C ALA A 49 -7.90 19.93 37.28
N SER A 50 -7.69 21.21 37.02
CA SER A 50 -8.03 21.83 35.73
C SER A 50 -6.96 21.61 34.65
N GLU A 51 -5.76 21.14 34.99
CA GLU A 51 -4.64 20.84 34.08
C GLU A 51 -3.95 19.55 34.53
N LEU A 52 -3.58 18.69 33.59
CA LEU A 52 -2.92 17.41 33.85
C LEU A 52 -1.61 17.25 33.07
N ASN A 53 -1.37 18.07 32.06
CA ASN A 53 -0.16 18.03 31.25
C ASN A 53 0.92 18.98 31.76
N SER A 54 2.17 18.74 31.33
CA SER A 54 3.27 19.67 31.46
C SER A 54 3.93 19.84 30.11
N TYR A 55 4.42 21.04 29.82
CA TYR A 55 4.87 21.46 28.52
C TYR A 55 6.29 22.00 28.60
N PHE A 56 7.15 21.58 27.72
CA PHE A 56 8.53 21.98 27.64
C PHE A 56 8.85 22.43 26.21
N PRO A 57 9.33 23.66 25.98
CA PRO A 57 9.67 24.12 24.63
C PRO A 57 10.94 23.43 24.15
N GLY A 58 10.99 23.04 22.90
CA GLY A 58 12.24 22.63 22.26
C GLY A 58 13.24 23.81 22.17
N THR A 59 14.50 23.59 22.51
CA THR A 59 15.53 24.63 22.48
C THR A 59 16.66 24.37 21.48
N GLY A 60 16.65 23.22 20.80
CA GLY A 60 17.58 22.84 19.76
C GLY A 60 16.94 21.83 18.82
N ASN A 61 17.50 21.69 17.61
CA ASN A 61 17.04 20.70 16.68
C ASN A 61 17.31 19.29 17.20
N ALA A 62 16.36 18.39 17.03
CA ALA A 62 16.49 16.98 17.32
C ALA A 62 16.40 16.17 16.01
N ALA A 63 17.47 15.51 15.64
CA ALA A 63 17.54 14.73 14.40
C ALA A 63 16.82 13.38 14.55
N VAL A 64 16.46 12.77 13.44
CA VAL A 64 16.06 11.35 13.41
C VAL A 64 17.15 10.50 14.08
N ALA A 65 16.75 9.49 14.80
CA ALA A 65 17.60 8.60 15.60
C ALA A 65 18.28 9.25 16.82
N SER A 66 17.98 10.50 17.19
CA SER A 66 18.41 11.07 18.47
C SER A 66 17.79 10.33 19.63
N THR A 67 18.58 10.09 20.68
CA THR A 67 18.14 9.44 21.93
C THR A 67 17.94 10.43 23.08
N SER A 68 18.06 11.72 22.79
CA SER A 68 17.82 12.80 23.75
C SER A 68 17.30 14.05 23.04
N ILE A 69 16.56 14.88 23.76
CA ILE A 69 15.99 16.14 23.27
C ILE A 69 16.34 17.27 24.22
N ALA A 70 16.84 18.39 23.68
CA ALA A 70 17.07 19.62 24.43
C ALA A 70 15.75 20.38 24.58
N VAL A 71 15.42 20.74 25.82
CA VAL A 71 14.21 21.50 26.17
C VAL A 71 14.49 22.64 27.14
N GLY A 72 13.67 23.66 27.11
CA GLY A 72 13.72 24.79 28.00
C GLY A 72 13.02 24.52 29.35
N ALA A 73 12.84 25.58 30.13
CA ALA A 73 11.99 25.57 31.32
C ALA A 73 10.57 25.20 30.95
N GLY A 74 10.00 24.26 31.68
CA GLY A 74 8.64 23.77 31.48
C GLY A 74 7.62 24.56 32.32
N VAL A 75 6.36 24.35 31.95
CA VAL A 75 5.18 24.83 32.71
C VAL A 75 4.15 23.70 32.79
N GLY A 76 3.36 23.64 33.83
CA GLY A 76 2.26 22.67 33.96
C GLY A 76 2.25 21.91 35.25
N PHE A 77 1.75 20.69 35.23
CA PHE A 77 1.33 19.92 36.41
C PHE A 77 2.46 19.29 37.21
N ALA A 78 3.47 18.68 36.53
CA ALA A 78 4.54 17.94 37.18
C ALA A 78 5.79 17.83 36.32
N ASP A 79 6.92 17.56 36.97
CA ASP A 79 8.19 17.20 36.29
C ASP A 79 8.05 15.95 35.43
N ILE A 80 8.90 15.81 34.40
CA ILE A 80 9.07 14.54 33.69
C ILE A 80 9.91 13.61 34.56
N ALA A 81 9.44 12.40 34.80
CA ALA A 81 10.16 11.32 35.48
C ALA A 81 10.53 10.20 34.48
N PRO A 82 11.58 9.38 34.80
CA PRO A 82 11.84 8.20 34.02
C PRO A 82 10.58 7.33 33.88
N GLY A 83 10.21 7.04 32.62
CA GLY A 83 9.05 6.24 32.28
C GLY A 83 7.78 7.01 31.97
N ASP A 84 7.80 8.30 32.11
CA ASP A 84 6.67 9.09 31.64
C ASP A 84 6.56 9.04 30.12
N LEU A 85 5.32 8.94 29.68
CA LEU A 85 4.96 9.13 28.28
C LEU A 85 5.03 10.61 27.93
N MET A 86 5.61 10.89 26.80
CA MET A 86 5.71 12.23 26.24
C MET A 86 5.13 12.26 24.85
N LEU A 87 4.41 13.31 24.51
CA LEU A 87 4.07 13.68 23.14
C LEU A 87 5.08 14.73 22.67
N ILE A 88 5.82 14.43 21.65
CA ILE A 88 6.71 15.39 20.96
C ILE A 88 5.96 15.85 19.72
N ILE A 89 5.76 17.14 19.57
CA ILE A 89 4.96 17.69 18.47
C ILE A 89 5.56 18.97 17.90
N GLN A 90 5.71 19.00 16.58
CA GLN A 90 6.11 20.20 15.84
C GLN A 90 4.92 21.14 15.69
N MET A 91 4.93 22.26 16.37
CA MET A 91 3.81 23.19 16.39
C MET A 91 3.82 24.12 15.17
N GLN A 92 4.98 24.68 14.85
CA GLN A 92 5.20 25.56 13.71
C GLN A 92 6.34 25.03 12.86
N GLY A 93 6.21 25.17 11.55
CA GLY A 93 7.19 24.70 10.58
C GLY A 93 6.56 24.49 9.21
N ALA A 94 6.42 25.60 8.49
CA ALA A 94 5.96 25.61 7.11
C ALA A 94 6.67 26.73 6.37
N ASP A 95 7.13 26.48 5.16
CA ASP A 95 7.64 27.53 4.29
C ASP A 95 6.50 28.09 3.44
N ILE A 96 6.54 29.38 3.17
CA ILE A 96 5.57 30.09 2.34
C ILE A 96 6.29 30.86 1.24
N ASN A 97 5.61 31.09 0.14
CA ASN A 97 6.02 32.09 -0.84
C ASN A 97 5.71 33.48 -0.27
N ALA A 98 6.72 34.27 -0.02
CA ALA A 98 6.59 35.61 0.58
C ALA A 98 6.69 36.73 -0.48
N THR A 99 6.44 36.46 -1.73
CA THR A 99 6.39 37.50 -2.77
C THR A 99 5.17 38.40 -2.60
N ASN A 100 5.33 39.68 -2.89
CA ASN A 100 4.20 40.64 -2.88
C ASN A 100 3.35 40.45 -4.14
N SER A 101 2.68 39.32 -4.27
CA SER A 101 1.88 38.94 -5.41
C SER A 101 0.81 37.91 -5.00
N ASN A 102 -0.08 37.57 -5.91
CA ASN A 102 -1.10 36.52 -5.71
C ASN A 102 -0.53 35.09 -5.58
N ALA A 103 0.76 34.92 -5.69
CA ALA A 103 1.47 33.66 -5.36
C ALA A 103 1.89 33.61 -3.88
N TYR A 104 1.54 34.59 -3.06
CA TYR A 104 1.82 34.58 -1.63
C TYR A 104 1.19 33.37 -0.94
N GLY A 105 1.95 32.69 -0.14
CA GLY A 105 1.52 31.46 0.55
C GLY A 105 2.02 30.19 -0.14
N ASP A 106 1.23 29.57 -1.00
CA ASP A 106 1.53 28.28 -1.64
C ASP A 106 2.37 28.37 -2.92
N GLY A 107 2.66 29.58 -3.40
CA GLY A 107 3.45 29.79 -4.61
C GLY A 107 2.67 29.60 -5.92
N THR A 108 1.38 29.31 -5.86
CA THR A 108 0.54 29.22 -7.03
C THR A 108 -0.12 30.57 -7.32
N THR A 109 -0.11 30.98 -8.58
CA THR A 109 -0.88 32.15 -9.00
C THR A 109 -2.32 31.72 -9.22
N ASP A 110 -3.23 32.30 -8.46
CA ASP A 110 -4.65 32.06 -8.65
C ASP A 110 -5.07 32.49 -10.07
N ALA A 111 -5.44 31.50 -10.89
CA ALA A 111 -5.86 31.72 -12.26
C ALA A 111 -7.14 32.57 -12.29
N GLY A 112 -7.05 33.76 -12.86
CA GLY A 112 -8.20 34.66 -13.07
C GLY A 112 -8.06 36.02 -12.43
N VAL A 113 -7.00 36.32 -11.68
CA VAL A 113 -6.77 37.63 -11.06
C VAL A 113 -6.05 38.57 -12.02
N THR A 114 -6.78 39.10 -12.99
CA THR A 114 -6.27 40.21 -13.78
C THR A 114 -6.69 41.54 -13.15
N SER A 115 -5.74 42.24 -12.78
CA SER A 115 -5.42 43.58 -12.33
C SER A 115 -6.47 44.58 -11.81
N THR A 116 -7.74 44.53 -12.07
CA THR A 116 -8.64 45.63 -11.62
C THR A 116 -10.00 45.21 -11.06
N VAL A 117 -10.43 43.98 -11.27
CA VAL A 117 -11.72 43.48 -10.75
C VAL A 117 -11.56 42.21 -9.93
N ALA A 118 -10.41 41.61 -9.97
CA ALA A 118 -10.11 40.31 -9.45
C ALA A 118 -10.03 40.23 -7.90
N TYR A 119 -9.87 41.32 -7.23
CA TYR A 119 -9.92 41.36 -5.75
C TYR A 119 -11.34 41.16 -5.20
N LEU A 120 -12.36 41.14 -6.01
CA LEU A 120 -13.75 40.85 -5.62
C LEU A 120 -14.07 39.35 -5.68
N THR A 121 -13.29 38.57 -6.45
CA THR A 121 -13.49 37.14 -6.67
C THR A 121 -12.23 36.33 -6.42
N ALA A 122 -11.18 36.95 -5.87
CA ALA A 122 -9.89 36.32 -5.68
C ALA A 122 -9.96 35.09 -4.79
N GLY A 123 -9.34 34.04 -5.29
CA GLY A 123 -9.01 32.88 -4.50
C GLY A 123 -8.07 33.20 -3.33
N TYR A 124 -7.80 32.24 -2.52
CA TYR A 124 -7.02 32.38 -1.29
C TYR A 124 -5.54 32.58 -1.62
N ALA A 125 -4.97 33.71 -1.33
CA ALA A 125 -3.51 33.83 -1.22
C ALA A 125 -3.07 33.33 0.16
N GLY A 126 -3.13 32.04 0.35
CA GLY A 126 -2.83 31.36 1.61
C GLY A 126 -2.15 30.03 1.37
N GLY A 127 -1.86 29.31 2.45
CA GLY A 127 -1.26 28.00 2.35
C GLY A 127 0.27 28.01 2.53
N ASN A 128 0.92 26.94 2.13
CA ASN A 128 2.36 26.75 2.24
C ASN A 128 2.92 26.09 0.98
N LEU A 129 4.22 26.24 0.75
CA LEU A 129 4.91 25.68 -0.43
C LEU A 129 4.96 24.14 -0.46
N GLY A 130 4.60 23.46 0.62
CA GLY A 130 4.65 22.01 0.73
C GLY A 130 6.07 21.42 0.85
N THR A 131 7.13 22.21 0.65
CA THR A 131 8.52 21.73 0.61
C THR A 131 9.12 21.49 1.98
N ASN A 132 8.74 22.25 3.01
CA ASN A 132 9.16 22.07 4.40
C ASN A 132 7.96 22.12 5.36
N PHE A 133 6.89 21.46 4.97
CA PHE A 133 5.72 21.39 5.82
C PHE A 133 5.90 20.29 6.86
N ILE A 134 6.43 20.63 8.00
CA ILE A 134 6.70 19.74 9.14
C ILE A 134 5.76 19.99 10.33
N ALA A 135 5.00 21.09 10.35
CA ALA A 135 4.05 21.39 11.40
C ALA A 135 3.00 20.25 11.54
N GLY A 136 2.64 19.92 12.76
CA GLY A 136 1.76 18.82 13.10
C GLY A 136 2.40 17.42 13.09
N THR A 137 3.65 17.28 12.68
CA THR A 137 4.40 16.03 12.86
C THR A 137 4.58 15.75 14.34
N TYR A 138 4.29 14.53 14.76
CA TYR A 138 4.35 14.13 16.16
C TYR A 138 4.87 12.71 16.32
N GLU A 139 5.32 12.40 17.52
CA GLU A 139 5.57 11.05 17.98
C GLU A 139 5.42 10.94 19.50
N TRP A 140 5.18 9.71 19.93
CA TRP A 140 5.16 9.37 21.34
C TRP A 140 6.53 8.86 21.75
N ALA A 141 7.06 9.34 22.85
CA ALA A 141 8.35 8.91 23.38
C ALA A 141 8.24 8.67 24.88
N VAL A 142 9.16 7.88 25.41
CA VAL A 142 9.24 7.61 26.85
C VAL A 142 10.53 8.18 27.40
N ALA A 143 10.42 8.94 28.48
CA ALA A 143 11.57 9.50 29.17
C ALA A 143 12.35 8.42 29.92
N THR A 144 13.66 8.49 29.88
CA THR A 144 14.56 7.67 30.71
C THR A 144 15.31 8.49 31.76
N SER A 145 15.24 9.82 31.69
CA SER A 145 15.82 10.75 32.66
C SER A 145 14.75 11.66 33.25
N THR A 146 15.07 12.26 34.40
CA THR A 146 14.22 13.27 35.02
C THR A 146 14.46 14.63 34.37
N LYS A 147 13.41 15.40 34.10
CA LYS A 147 13.47 16.80 33.70
C LYS A 147 12.49 17.62 34.54
N THR A 148 13.04 18.48 35.37
CA THR A 148 12.22 19.37 36.20
C THR A 148 11.62 20.50 35.35
N LEU A 149 10.52 21.07 35.83
CA LEU A 149 9.90 22.25 35.19
C LEU A 149 10.87 23.44 35.21
N ALA A 150 11.75 23.52 36.20
CA ALA A 150 12.70 24.61 36.30
C ALA A 150 13.88 24.45 35.31
N GLY A 151 14.29 25.57 34.69
CA GLY A 151 15.50 25.66 33.87
C GLY A 151 15.46 24.87 32.56
N ALA A 152 16.48 25.09 31.74
CA ALA A 152 16.72 24.29 30.53
C ALA A 152 17.44 22.97 30.87
N GLY A 153 17.36 21.99 29.98
CA GLY A 153 18.03 20.70 30.12
C GLY A 153 17.73 19.77 28.97
N THR A 154 18.05 18.49 29.15
CA THR A 154 17.78 17.44 28.18
C THR A 154 16.82 16.41 28.78
N VAL A 155 16.07 15.75 27.91
CA VAL A 155 15.29 14.55 28.24
C VAL A 155 15.85 13.41 27.42
N ASP A 156 16.32 12.36 28.09
CA ASP A 156 16.76 11.14 27.41
C ASP A 156 15.55 10.24 27.12
N LEU A 157 15.65 9.56 25.99
CA LEU A 157 14.54 8.78 25.44
C LEU A 157 14.84 7.28 25.49
N SER A 158 13.81 6.47 25.73
CA SER A 158 13.91 5.02 25.74
C SER A 158 14.12 4.41 24.35
N ALA A 159 13.75 5.14 23.31
CA ALA A 159 13.94 4.77 21.90
C ALA A 159 14.39 6.00 21.09
N PRO A 160 15.18 5.79 20.04
CA PRO A 160 15.54 6.87 19.13
C PRO A 160 14.33 7.51 18.47
N LEU A 161 14.42 8.83 18.24
CA LEU A 161 13.39 9.57 17.52
C LEU A 161 13.19 9.04 16.11
N GLN A 162 11.94 8.98 15.69
CA GLN A 162 11.54 8.58 14.35
C GLN A 162 11.46 9.78 13.39
N ASN A 163 11.09 10.93 13.94
CA ASN A 163 11.01 12.19 13.21
C ASN A 163 12.11 13.14 13.64
N ALA A 164 12.44 14.08 12.77
CA ALA A 164 13.25 15.21 13.14
C ALA A 164 12.35 16.34 13.63
N TYR A 165 12.80 17.04 14.68
CA TYR A 165 12.13 18.22 15.22
C TYR A 165 13.06 19.40 15.17
N PHE A 166 12.48 20.55 14.85
CA PHE A 166 13.24 21.74 14.57
C PHE A 166 12.77 22.92 15.42
N THR A 167 13.74 23.70 15.85
CA THR A 167 13.50 25.03 16.45
C THR A 167 14.35 26.04 15.73
N ARG A 168 13.72 27.09 15.25
CA ARG A 168 14.36 28.15 14.49
C ARG A 168 13.51 29.43 14.61
N ALA A 169 14.14 30.54 14.92
CA ALA A 169 13.48 31.84 14.81
C ALA A 169 13.10 32.14 13.37
N GLY A 170 12.02 32.84 13.15
CA GLY A 170 11.65 33.33 11.84
C GLY A 170 12.66 34.37 11.33
N SER A 171 12.78 34.49 10.03
CA SER A 171 13.64 35.49 9.37
C SER A 171 12.97 36.04 8.12
N SER A 172 13.59 36.98 7.44
CA SER A 172 13.08 37.49 6.16
C SER A 172 13.06 36.46 5.04
N THR A 173 13.75 35.33 5.23
CA THR A 173 13.88 34.27 4.20
C THR A 173 13.35 32.91 4.61
N GLN A 174 13.03 32.72 5.90
CA GLN A 174 12.60 31.44 6.44
C GLN A 174 11.56 31.60 7.53
N GLY A 175 10.52 30.76 7.50
CA GLY A 175 9.49 30.70 8.53
C GLY A 175 10.02 30.21 9.87
N LYS A 176 9.31 30.53 10.96
CA LYS A 176 9.59 30.03 12.30
C LYS A 176 9.35 28.53 12.37
N GLN A 177 10.20 27.84 13.13
CA GLN A 177 9.98 26.45 13.53
C GLN A 177 10.00 26.36 15.04
N ALA A 178 9.00 25.68 15.59
CA ALA A 178 8.89 25.46 17.02
C ALA A 178 8.23 24.10 17.29
N PHE A 179 8.80 23.35 18.23
CA PHE A 179 8.19 22.13 18.75
C PHE A 179 8.15 22.17 20.27
N GLN A 180 7.29 21.35 20.86
CA GLN A 180 7.22 21.17 22.31
C GLN A 180 7.22 19.70 22.66
N VAL A 181 7.64 19.40 23.88
CA VAL A 181 7.55 18.10 24.53
C VAL A 181 6.49 18.19 25.62
N ILE A 182 5.48 17.38 25.55
CA ILE A 182 4.36 17.38 26.47
C ILE A 182 4.41 16.10 27.30
N ARG A 183 4.48 16.23 28.63
CA ARG A 183 4.31 15.09 29.53
C ARG A 183 2.87 14.66 29.54
N VAL A 184 2.61 13.39 29.28
CA VAL A 184 1.27 12.79 29.26
C VAL A 184 1.19 11.72 30.33
N PRO A 185 0.54 11.99 31.46
CA PRO A 185 0.39 11.00 32.50
C PRO A 185 -0.47 9.83 32.02
N GLN A 186 -0.04 8.60 32.32
CA GLN A 186 -0.73 7.38 31.94
C GLN A 186 -1.48 6.80 33.12
N TYR A 187 -2.80 6.91 33.10
CA TYR A 187 -3.66 6.39 34.15
C TYR A 187 -4.14 4.97 33.87
N ALA A 188 -4.37 4.19 34.90
CA ALA A 188 -5.11 2.94 34.76
C ALA A 188 -6.57 3.24 34.41
N ASN A 189 -7.21 4.14 35.15
CA ASN A 189 -8.49 4.76 34.83
C ASN A 189 -8.44 6.24 35.24
N LEU A 190 -9.14 7.09 34.52
CA LEU A 190 -9.27 8.50 34.84
C LEU A 190 -10.74 8.89 34.83
N THR A 191 -11.22 9.46 35.94
CA THR A 191 -12.54 10.08 36.02
C THR A 191 -12.38 11.58 36.27
N LEU A 192 -12.99 12.40 35.46
CA LEU A 192 -13.02 13.86 35.67
C LEU A 192 -14.13 14.18 36.64
N SER A 193 -13.83 14.88 37.73
CA SER A 193 -14.82 15.49 38.64
C SER A 193 -14.87 17.00 38.53
N ALA A 194 -13.97 17.60 37.73
CA ALA A 194 -13.99 18.99 37.30
C ALA A 194 -13.57 19.08 35.83
N GLY A 195 -13.93 20.18 35.16
CA GLY A 195 -13.52 20.42 33.78
C GLY A 195 -12.02 20.59 33.65
N LEU A 196 -11.50 20.21 32.49
CA LEU A 196 -10.11 20.47 32.09
C LEU A 196 -10.05 21.70 31.21
N THR A 197 -9.01 22.53 31.38
CA THR A 197 -8.77 23.69 30.53
C THR A 197 -7.36 23.65 29.96
N ALA A 198 -7.25 23.80 28.64
CA ALA A 198 -5.96 23.88 27.97
C ALA A 198 -5.22 25.16 28.35
N ARG A 199 -3.95 25.03 28.67
CA ARG A 199 -3.07 26.19 28.73
C ARG A 199 -2.96 26.82 27.34
N PRO A 200 -3.25 28.12 27.17
CA PRO A 200 -3.16 28.75 25.86
C PRO A 200 -1.76 28.65 25.27
N TRP A 201 -1.68 28.51 23.95
CA TRP A 201 -0.40 28.56 23.22
C TRP A 201 0.26 29.94 23.39
N ASN A 202 1.50 29.95 23.86
CA ASN A 202 2.25 31.18 24.11
C ASN A 202 3.34 31.47 23.05
N GLY A 203 3.39 30.66 21.96
CA GLY A 203 4.44 30.75 20.93
C GLY A 203 5.54 29.72 21.07
N SER A 204 5.57 28.99 22.19
CA SER A 204 6.56 27.93 22.45
C SER A 204 5.96 26.71 23.15
N THR A 205 4.95 26.89 24.01
CA THR A 205 4.30 25.82 24.77
C THR A 205 2.81 26.08 24.93
N GLY A 206 2.05 25.04 25.24
CA GLY A 206 0.59 25.10 25.46
C GLY A 206 -0.20 24.67 24.22
N GLY A 207 -1.49 24.98 24.21
CA GLY A 207 -2.42 24.69 23.13
C GLY A 207 -2.91 23.26 23.06
N VAL A 208 -2.44 22.37 23.90
CA VAL A 208 -2.70 20.92 23.79
C VAL A 208 -3.16 20.33 25.11
N ILE A 209 -4.22 19.51 25.07
CA ILE A 209 -4.57 18.56 26.14
C ILE A 209 -4.36 17.16 25.60
N ALA A 210 -3.58 16.33 26.31
CA ALA A 210 -3.36 14.94 25.96
C ALA A 210 -3.62 14.04 27.18
N LEU A 211 -4.56 13.11 27.05
CA LEU A 211 -4.93 12.15 28.09
C LEU A 211 -4.70 10.73 27.59
N ASP A 212 -4.13 9.89 28.46
CA ASP A 212 -3.85 8.50 28.17
C ASP A 212 -4.30 7.59 29.31
N THR A 213 -5.14 6.58 29.01
CA THR A 213 -5.61 5.60 30.00
C THR A 213 -5.58 4.18 29.44
N THR A 214 -5.21 3.21 30.24
CA THR A 214 -5.28 1.79 29.87
C THR A 214 -6.67 1.19 30.01
N GLY A 215 -7.48 1.78 30.86
CA GLY A 215 -8.88 1.42 31.11
C GLY A 215 -9.83 2.50 30.63
N ASP A 216 -10.72 2.90 31.53
CA ASP A 216 -11.74 3.90 31.22
C ASP A 216 -11.21 5.34 31.37
N LEU A 217 -11.48 6.14 30.37
CA LEU A 217 -11.46 7.59 30.46
C LEU A 217 -12.90 8.08 30.61
N ASN A 218 -13.32 8.30 31.84
CA ASN A 218 -14.66 8.75 32.17
C ASN A 218 -14.69 10.29 32.27
N LEU A 219 -15.30 10.92 31.30
CA LEU A 219 -15.42 12.38 31.23
C LEU A 219 -16.52 12.90 32.19
N ASN A 220 -17.42 12.01 32.65
CA ASN A 220 -18.37 12.24 33.75
C ASN A 220 -19.20 13.53 33.62
N GLY A 221 -19.64 13.88 32.43
CA GLY A 221 -20.42 15.10 32.16
C GLY A 221 -19.62 16.40 32.21
N GLN A 222 -18.29 16.33 32.41
CA GLN A 222 -17.44 17.51 32.49
C GLN A 222 -17.08 18.03 31.07
N THR A 223 -16.63 19.27 31.04
CA THR A 223 -16.18 19.94 29.83
C THR A 223 -14.65 19.92 29.75
N ILE A 224 -14.12 19.56 28.59
CA ILE A 224 -12.73 19.79 28.20
C ILE A 224 -12.73 21.07 27.35
N GLU A 225 -12.05 22.10 27.83
CA GLU A 225 -12.04 23.43 27.21
C GLU A 225 -10.67 23.76 26.64
N ALA A 226 -10.62 23.93 25.33
CA ALA A 226 -9.43 24.36 24.58
C ALA A 226 -9.78 25.39 23.48
N SER A 227 -10.96 26.04 23.62
CA SER A 227 -11.31 27.14 22.72
C SER A 227 -10.35 28.30 22.90
N GLY A 228 -9.93 28.91 21.79
CA GLY A 228 -8.96 30.01 21.79
C GLY A 228 -7.55 29.66 22.30
N SER A 229 -7.28 28.39 22.59
CA SER A 229 -5.97 27.95 23.11
C SER A 229 -4.96 27.62 21.98
N GLY A 230 -5.37 27.71 20.73
CA GLY A 230 -4.52 27.47 19.57
C GLY A 230 -3.64 28.66 19.16
N PHE A 231 -3.37 28.82 17.89
CA PHE A 231 -2.58 29.92 17.39
C PHE A 231 -3.27 31.26 17.65
N ARG A 232 -2.48 32.25 18.08
CA ARG A 232 -3.02 33.52 18.59
C ARG A 232 -3.49 34.44 17.46
N GLY A 233 -4.45 35.24 17.73
CA GLY A 233 -4.90 36.31 16.85
C GLY A 233 -3.88 37.43 16.72
N ALA A 234 -3.96 38.19 15.65
CA ALA A 234 -3.16 39.39 15.47
C ALA A 234 -3.62 40.51 16.41
N GLY A 235 -2.69 41.20 17.03
CA GLY A 235 -2.98 42.40 17.79
C GLY A 235 -3.08 43.64 16.90
N SER A 236 -4.12 44.40 17.03
CA SER A 236 -4.28 45.68 16.33
C SER A 236 -3.38 46.77 16.92
N ILE A 237 -3.03 47.74 16.10
CA ILE A 237 -2.37 49.00 16.50
C ILE A 237 -2.82 50.08 15.55
N GLN A 238 -2.91 51.30 16.07
CA GLN A 238 -3.13 52.46 15.21
C GLN A 238 -1.90 52.63 14.29
N GLN A 239 -2.13 52.45 13.01
CA GLN A 239 -1.08 52.51 11.99
C GLN A 239 -1.52 53.43 10.84
N ALA A 240 -0.54 54.01 10.14
CA ALA A 240 -0.81 54.66 8.87
C ALA A 240 -1.20 53.58 7.82
N PRO A 241 -2.16 53.81 6.96
CA PRO A 241 -2.56 52.86 5.94
C PRO A 241 -1.38 52.59 5.00
N GLN A 242 -1.29 51.34 4.52
CA GLN A 242 -0.28 50.91 3.56
C GLN A 242 -0.28 51.76 2.28
N CYS A 243 -1.43 52.27 1.89
CA CYS A 243 -1.62 53.10 0.73
C CYS A 243 -2.17 54.46 1.11
N THR A 244 -1.49 55.50 0.66
CA THR A 244 -1.79 56.90 1.03
C THR A 244 -2.69 57.62 0.03
N THR A 245 -3.11 57.01 -1.07
CA THR A 245 -3.95 57.66 -2.07
C THR A 245 -5.43 57.56 -1.71
N ASP A 246 -5.89 58.52 -0.99
CA ASP A 246 -7.29 58.79 -0.78
C ASP A 246 -7.90 59.39 -2.04
N GLY A 247 -8.93 58.77 -2.56
CA GLY A 247 -9.72 59.30 -3.70
C GLY A 247 -9.24 58.95 -5.13
N GLY A 248 -8.11 58.34 -5.32
CA GLY A 248 -7.64 57.81 -6.62
C GLY A 248 -7.62 56.31 -6.63
N VAL A 249 -8.21 55.67 -7.61
CA VAL A 249 -8.27 54.20 -7.78
C VAL A 249 -6.86 53.66 -8.00
N THR A 250 -6.03 53.62 -7.00
CA THR A 250 -4.81 52.86 -7.04
C THR A 250 -5.02 51.64 -6.17
N ALA A 251 -5.17 50.46 -6.79
CA ALA A 251 -5.22 49.22 -6.09
C ALA A 251 -3.92 49.06 -5.32
N CYS A 252 -4.02 48.75 -4.02
CA CYS A 252 -2.90 48.31 -3.19
C CYS A 252 -2.96 46.81 -3.09
N PRO A 253 -2.30 46.08 -3.97
CA PRO A 253 -2.35 44.61 -3.98
C PRO A 253 -1.36 44.01 -2.99
N GLU A 254 -0.92 44.76 -2.00
CA GLU A 254 0.13 44.28 -1.09
C GLU A 254 -0.31 43.09 -0.27
N TYR A 255 0.39 41.99 -0.45
CA TYR A 255 0.26 40.77 0.31
C TYR A 255 1.21 40.76 1.52
N VAL A 256 2.22 41.59 1.47
CA VAL A 256 3.22 41.77 2.54
C VAL A 256 3.42 43.26 2.82
N SER A 257 3.77 43.56 4.06
CA SER A 257 4.16 44.91 4.44
C SER A 257 5.59 45.20 3.98
N LEU A 258 5.78 46.13 3.08
CA LEU A 258 7.09 46.50 2.57
C LEU A 258 7.72 47.60 3.45
N GLY A 259 8.85 47.28 4.09
CA GLY A 259 9.67 48.20 4.83
C GLY A 259 9.53 48.19 6.34
N ALA A 260 10.30 49.04 7.02
CA ALA A 260 10.40 49.07 8.48
C ALA A 260 9.17 49.62 9.24
N LEU A 261 8.18 50.12 8.54
CA LEU A 261 7.02 50.75 9.15
C LEU A 261 5.83 49.80 9.39
N GLN A 262 5.87 48.55 8.97
CA GLN A 262 4.81 47.52 9.17
C GLN A 262 3.41 48.10 8.96
N LEU A 263 3.19 48.66 7.77
CA LEU A 263 1.91 49.30 7.42
C LEU A 263 0.81 48.23 7.23
N GLY A 264 -0.43 48.55 7.49
CA GLY A 264 -1.57 47.66 7.45
C GLY A 264 -1.76 46.81 8.71
N GLY A 265 -2.91 46.17 8.86
CA GLY A 265 -3.20 45.25 9.96
C GLY A 265 -2.21 44.07 10.02
N PHE A 266 -1.92 43.62 11.23
CA PHE A 266 -1.06 42.44 11.42
C PHE A 266 -1.75 41.13 11.00
N LYS A 267 -0.96 40.17 10.53
CA LYS A 267 -1.42 38.81 10.23
C LYS A 267 -1.60 38.02 11.51
N GLY A 268 -2.47 37.00 11.53
CA GLY A 268 -2.61 36.07 12.63
C GLY A 268 -1.41 35.16 12.80
N GLU A 269 -1.26 34.49 13.93
CA GLU A 269 -0.28 33.43 14.14
C GLU A 269 -0.74 32.13 13.49
N GLY A 270 0.19 31.36 12.93
CA GLY A 270 -0.11 30.09 12.29
C GLY A 270 1.11 29.22 12.10
N LEU A 271 0.99 28.26 11.19
CA LEU A 271 1.99 27.24 10.86
C LEU A 271 3.34 27.82 10.47
N ALA A 272 3.34 28.97 9.78
CA ALA A 272 4.52 29.56 9.18
C ALA A 272 5.21 30.60 10.05
N GLY A 273 4.61 31.03 11.16
CA GLY A 273 5.25 31.99 12.03
C GLY A 273 4.35 32.63 13.07
N THR A 274 4.98 33.54 13.82
CA THR A 274 4.38 34.35 14.88
C THR A 274 4.57 35.82 14.51
N PRO A 275 3.52 36.59 14.34
CA PRO A 275 3.65 38.01 13.97
C PRO A 275 4.20 38.84 15.13
N GLY A 276 4.69 40.04 14.78
CA GLY A 276 5.28 41.00 15.74
C GLY A 276 4.32 41.54 16.76
N ARG A 277 3.00 41.38 16.54
CA ARG A 277 1.97 41.85 17.46
C ARG A 277 0.82 40.88 17.51
N LEU A 278 0.49 40.42 18.72
CA LEU A 278 -0.48 39.40 19.01
C LEU A 278 -1.52 39.93 19.99
N TYR A 279 -2.70 39.35 19.89
CA TYR A 279 -3.77 39.54 20.87
C TYR A 279 -4.07 38.18 21.53
N THR A 280 -4.00 38.16 22.86
CA THR A 280 -4.42 36.98 23.61
C THR A 280 -5.77 37.28 24.23
N ASN A 281 -6.77 36.60 23.74
CA ASN A 281 -8.07 36.50 24.38
C ASN A 281 -8.21 35.04 24.82
N ASP A 282 -8.04 34.75 26.10
CA ASP A 282 -8.46 33.48 26.62
C ASP A 282 -9.99 33.48 26.71
N PHE A 283 -10.58 32.32 26.56
CA PHE A 283 -12.03 32.11 26.61
C PHE A 283 -12.65 32.59 27.93
N THR A 284 -11.82 32.75 28.98
CA THR A 284 -12.25 33.16 30.30
C THR A 284 -12.32 34.67 30.44
N GLY A 285 -11.84 35.44 29.47
CA GLY A 285 -11.80 36.89 29.51
C GLY A 285 -10.78 37.48 30.50
N ALA A 286 -9.97 36.64 31.14
CA ALA A 286 -9.03 37.07 32.17
C ALA A 286 -7.64 37.48 31.60
N GLY A 287 -7.35 37.11 30.34
CA GLY A 287 -6.08 37.38 29.68
C GLY A 287 -6.18 38.35 28.52
N THR A 288 -6.91 39.45 28.68
CA THR A 288 -7.07 40.42 27.61
C THR A 288 -5.87 41.36 27.53
N GLY A 289 -5.02 41.16 26.55
CA GLY A 289 -3.91 42.10 26.32
C GLY A 289 -3.24 41.92 24.96
N ILE A 290 -2.80 43.02 24.41
CA ILE A 290 -1.92 42.99 23.26
C ILE A 290 -0.51 42.65 23.73
N ILE A 291 0.02 41.54 23.24
CA ILE A 291 1.40 41.16 23.48
C ILE A 291 2.21 41.57 22.25
N THR A 292 3.18 42.43 22.49
CA THR A 292 4.25 42.66 21.52
C THR A 292 5.36 41.69 21.92
N PRO A 293 5.65 40.62 21.15
CA PRO A 293 6.81 39.79 21.46
C PRO A 293 8.07 40.66 21.55
N ALA A 294 8.92 40.43 22.53
CA ALA A 294 10.13 41.20 22.76
C ALA A 294 11.23 40.94 21.69
N VAL A 295 10.84 40.85 20.45
CA VAL A 295 11.67 40.42 19.33
C VAL A 295 11.66 41.55 18.31
N GLY A 296 12.80 41.96 17.87
CA GLY A 296 12.93 43.07 16.89
C GLY A 296 12.16 42.75 15.60
N PRO A 297 11.97 43.74 14.79
CA PRO A 297 11.22 43.58 13.55
C PRO A 297 11.82 42.45 12.71
N TYR A 298 11.15 41.36 12.53
CA TYR A 298 11.48 40.20 11.70
C TYR A 298 12.06 38.95 12.36
N THR A 299 12.30 38.83 13.66
CA THR A 299 12.97 37.65 14.22
C THR A 299 12.03 36.51 14.53
N ASP A 300 10.73 36.75 14.66
CA ASP A 300 9.68 35.71 14.84
C ASP A 300 8.50 35.92 13.87
N GLY A 301 8.60 36.92 13.00
CA GLY A 301 7.55 37.28 12.05
C GLY A 301 7.53 36.44 10.79
N TYR A 302 6.65 36.81 9.90
CA TYR A 302 6.56 36.18 8.59
C TYR A 302 7.60 36.72 7.62
N LEU A 303 7.95 35.91 6.64
CA LEU A 303 8.81 36.30 5.56
C LEU A 303 8.32 37.61 4.92
N ASN A 304 9.17 38.60 4.85
CA ASN A 304 8.94 39.93 4.30
C ASN A 304 7.87 40.75 5.04
N GLY A 305 7.38 40.37 6.21
CA GLY A 305 6.57 41.21 7.05
C GLY A 305 5.34 40.60 7.65
N ASP A 306 4.97 41.16 8.79
CA ASP A 306 3.87 40.69 9.65
C ASP A 306 2.52 41.28 9.28
N GLY A 307 2.49 42.31 8.43
CA GLY A 307 1.29 43.04 8.06
C GLY A 307 0.78 42.74 6.65
N SER A 308 -0.31 43.32 6.31
CA SER A 308 -0.99 43.26 5.03
C SER A 308 -1.78 41.98 4.77
N ARG A 309 -2.45 41.90 3.63
CA ARG A 309 -3.58 41.03 3.37
C ARG A 309 -3.26 39.54 3.13
N GLY A 310 -2.02 39.22 2.79
CA GLY A 310 -1.64 37.86 2.51
C GLY A 310 -1.83 36.95 3.72
N ALA A 311 -2.49 35.80 3.57
CA ALA A 311 -2.72 34.82 4.62
C ALA A 311 -1.57 33.78 4.65
N PRO A 312 -0.75 33.73 5.73
CA PRO A 312 0.39 32.81 5.79
C PRO A 312 -0.02 31.46 6.36
N GLY A 313 -0.04 30.44 5.53
CA GLY A 313 -0.47 29.11 5.93
C GLY A 313 -1.94 29.11 6.39
N ASN A 314 -2.19 28.64 7.60
CA ASN A 314 -3.53 28.61 8.17
C ASN A 314 -3.90 29.87 8.96
N ALA A 315 -3.05 30.89 9.00
CA ALA A 315 -3.36 32.16 9.68
C ALA A 315 -4.10 33.14 8.78
N GLY A 316 -4.92 33.98 9.33
CA GLY A 316 -5.60 35.05 8.61
C GLY A 316 -4.66 36.23 8.29
N GLY A 317 -4.79 36.81 7.10
CA GLY A 317 -4.11 38.05 6.69
C GLY A 317 -4.68 39.30 7.38
N GLY A 318 -3.87 40.34 7.53
CA GLY A 318 -4.33 41.61 8.07
C GLY A 318 -5.00 42.52 7.04
N GLY A 319 -5.80 43.50 7.46
CA GLY A 319 -6.26 44.55 6.57
C GLY A 319 -5.11 45.39 6.05
N ASN A 320 -5.06 45.71 4.75
CA ASN A 320 -3.89 46.41 4.21
C ASN A 320 -4.15 47.86 3.77
N GLN A 321 -5.33 48.38 3.95
CA GLN A 321 -5.68 49.74 3.61
C GLN A 321 -6.70 50.30 4.63
N HIS A 322 -6.82 51.62 4.67
CA HIS A 322 -7.65 52.41 5.58
C HIS A 322 -8.98 51.69 5.91
N ASN A 323 -9.04 51.20 7.16
CA ASN A 323 -10.18 50.51 7.71
C ASN A 323 -10.63 49.23 6.97
N ALA A 324 -9.69 48.47 6.33
CA ALA A 324 -9.94 47.15 5.78
C ALA A 324 -9.95 46.09 6.87
N GLY A 325 -10.88 45.15 6.85
CA GLY A 325 -11.05 44.09 7.85
C GLY A 325 -9.97 43.02 7.78
N GLY A 326 -9.68 42.37 8.93
CA GLY A 326 -8.79 41.21 9.00
C GLY A 326 -9.43 39.92 8.51
N GLY A 327 -8.67 39.03 7.92
CA GLY A 327 -9.06 37.67 7.47
C GLY A 327 -9.17 36.69 8.63
N GLY A 328 -10.06 35.71 8.54
CA GLY A 328 -10.20 34.63 9.53
C GLY A 328 -9.08 33.59 9.43
N GLY A 329 -8.74 32.89 10.51
CA GLY A 329 -7.84 31.75 10.52
C GLY A 329 -8.47 30.52 9.87
N GLY A 330 -7.66 29.54 9.42
CA GLY A 330 -8.09 28.26 8.86
C GLY A 330 -7.63 27.08 9.71
N ASN A 331 -8.26 25.92 9.54
CA ASN A 331 -7.85 24.63 10.07
C ASN A 331 -8.45 23.49 9.23
N GLY A 332 -9.55 22.87 9.62
CA GLY A 332 -10.29 21.93 8.78
C GLY A 332 -10.95 22.62 7.60
N GLY A 333 -11.55 23.76 7.88
CA GLY A 333 -12.08 24.71 6.92
C GLY A 333 -11.16 25.91 6.70
N SER A 334 -11.28 26.58 5.56
CA SER A 334 -10.62 27.85 5.29
C SER A 334 -11.25 28.97 6.09
N GLY A 335 -10.46 29.96 6.50
CA GLY A 335 -10.98 31.22 7.00
C GLY A 335 -11.64 32.07 5.91
N GLY A 336 -12.51 32.94 6.30
CA GLY A 336 -13.15 33.94 5.41
C GLY A 336 -12.31 35.16 5.24
N ASN A 337 -12.44 35.83 4.09
CA ASN A 337 -11.77 37.11 3.83
C ASN A 337 -12.41 38.24 4.66
N GLY A 338 -11.61 39.22 5.03
CA GLY A 338 -12.05 40.43 5.64
C GLY A 338 -12.71 41.39 4.63
N GLY A 339 -13.50 42.32 5.14
CA GLY A 339 -14.22 43.30 4.34
C GLY A 339 -13.31 44.38 3.74
N ASN A 340 -13.82 45.08 2.72
CA ASN A 340 -13.11 46.10 1.96
C ASN A 340 -12.81 47.35 2.82
N SER A 341 -11.82 48.12 2.36
CA SER A 341 -11.44 49.39 2.99
C SER A 341 -12.52 50.47 2.83
N TRP A 342 -12.48 51.47 3.78
CA TRP A 342 -13.26 52.66 3.67
C TRP A 342 -12.96 53.47 2.43
N ASN A 343 -13.94 54.19 1.86
CA ASN A 343 -13.79 54.90 0.61
C ASN A 343 -14.06 56.41 0.68
N GLY A 344 -14.19 57.00 1.86
CA GLY A 344 -14.42 58.44 2.02
C GLY A 344 -15.78 58.95 1.58
N SER A 345 -16.64 58.14 0.96
CA SER A 345 -17.95 58.50 0.49
C SER A 345 -18.90 57.33 0.43
N THR A 346 -20.16 57.58 0.53
CA THR A 346 -21.22 56.57 0.71
C THR A 346 -21.58 55.80 -0.53
N SER A 347 -20.87 55.90 -1.65
CA SER A 347 -21.47 55.50 -2.93
C SER A 347 -20.70 54.57 -3.84
N SER A 348 -19.47 54.15 -3.61
CA SER A 348 -18.84 53.19 -4.52
C SER A 348 -17.71 52.40 -3.90
N PHE A 349 -17.97 51.10 -3.66
CA PHE A 349 -16.97 50.10 -3.27
C PHE A 349 -16.21 49.53 -4.49
N PHE A 350 -16.46 50.00 -5.69
CA PHE A 350 -15.82 49.51 -6.89
C PHE A 350 -14.37 50.01 -6.97
N GLY A 351 -13.44 49.05 -6.96
CA GLY A 351 -12.05 49.33 -7.24
C GLY A 351 -11.12 49.37 -6.02
N ARG A 352 -11.57 49.01 -4.81
CA ARG A 352 -10.73 49.08 -3.63
C ARG A 352 -10.28 47.72 -3.13
N PRO A 353 -9.09 47.63 -2.52
CA PRO A 353 -8.58 46.38 -2.03
C PRO A 353 -9.48 45.74 -0.97
N VAL A 354 -9.61 44.44 -1.06
CA VAL A 354 -10.23 43.62 0.00
C VAL A 354 -9.42 43.68 1.27
N GLY A 355 -10.03 43.29 2.38
CA GLY A 355 -9.33 43.08 3.64
C GLY A 355 -8.36 41.92 3.59
N GLY A 356 -7.90 41.46 4.73
CA GLY A 356 -7.03 40.29 4.87
C GLY A 356 -7.66 39.06 4.25
N PHE A 357 -6.86 38.25 3.59
CA PHE A 357 -7.32 36.94 3.11
C PHE A 357 -7.50 35.96 4.25
N GLY A 358 -8.44 35.02 4.09
CA GLY A 358 -8.64 33.93 5.03
C GLY A 358 -7.52 32.90 4.97
N GLY A 359 -7.16 32.33 6.13
CA GLY A 359 -6.18 31.27 6.25
C GLY A 359 -6.61 30.00 5.51
N ALA A 360 -5.66 29.31 4.92
CA ALA A 360 -5.90 28.07 4.20
C ALA A 360 -6.25 26.90 5.15
N PRO A 361 -6.97 25.87 4.70
CA PRO A 361 -7.12 24.63 5.44
C PRO A 361 -5.75 24.01 5.72
N SER A 362 -5.52 23.52 6.92
CA SER A 362 -4.21 22.97 7.34
C SER A 362 -3.91 21.60 6.78
N GLY A 363 -4.87 20.94 6.11
CA GLY A 363 -4.68 19.60 5.57
C GLY A 363 -4.38 18.56 6.66
N ASN A 364 -5.08 18.64 7.80
CA ASN A 364 -4.96 17.64 8.85
C ASN A 364 -5.20 16.24 8.29
N VAL A 365 -4.27 15.36 8.53
CA VAL A 365 -4.37 13.93 8.22
C VAL A 365 -4.14 13.13 9.50
N ALA A 366 -4.48 11.85 9.52
CA ALA A 366 -4.40 11.02 10.73
C ALA A 366 -3.03 11.02 11.43
N ASN A 367 -1.96 11.33 10.69
CA ASN A 367 -0.57 11.38 11.18
C ASN A 367 -0.04 12.81 11.39
N ARG A 368 -0.90 13.83 11.37
CA ARG A 368 -0.47 15.22 11.46
C ARG A 368 -1.53 16.05 12.19
N TRP A 369 -1.19 16.59 13.37
CA TRP A 369 -2.13 17.26 14.25
C TRP A 369 -1.79 18.74 14.38
N ILE A 370 -2.73 19.58 14.01
CA ILE A 370 -2.53 21.02 13.86
C ILE A 370 -3.62 21.77 14.64
N MET A 371 -3.24 22.85 15.30
CA MET A 371 -4.19 23.74 15.99
C MET A 371 -4.87 24.68 14.99
N GLY A 372 -5.95 25.30 15.40
CA GLY A 372 -6.63 26.36 14.65
C GLY A 372 -5.73 27.57 14.46
N GLY A 373 -5.75 28.15 13.26
CA GLY A 373 -5.02 29.39 12.93
C GLY A 373 -5.65 30.61 13.57
N GLY A 374 -4.84 31.59 13.95
CA GLY A 374 -5.30 32.87 14.43
C GLY A 374 -5.83 33.78 13.32
N GLY A 375 -6.82 34.60 13.61
CA GLY A 375 -7.35 35.63 12.71
C GLY A 375 -6.41 36.83 12.61
N GLY A 376 -6.40 37.49 11.45
CA GLY A 376 -5.66 38.74 11.22
C GLY A 376 -6.36 39.96 11.85
N ALA A 377 -5.61 41.01 12.16
CA ALA A 377 -6.16 42.28 12.62
C ALA A 377 -6.73 43.10 11.47
N GLY A 378 -7.76 43.89 11.75
CA GLY A 378 -8.19 44.97 10.88
C GLY A 378 -7.15 46.08 10.81
N ASP A 379 -7.16 46.87 9.76
CA ASP A 379 -6.38 48.12 9.66
C ASP A 379 -7.10 49.19 10.43
N VAL A 380 -6.48 49.68 11.48
CA VAL A 380 -7.06 50.65 12.43
C VAL A 380 -6.33 51.98 12.28
N GLY A 381 -6.97 52.93 11.56
CA GLY A 381 -6.38 54.21 11.22
C GLY A 381 -7.03 55.44 11.92
N GLY A 382 -8.16 55.22 12.57
CA GLY A 382 -9.00 56.32 13.07
C GLY A 382 -8.60 56.94 14.42
N ASN A 383 -9.10 58.13 14.66
CA ASN A 383 -9.01 58.76 15.94
C ASN A 383 -9.93 58.05 16.94
N GLY A 384 -9.44 57.60 18.06
CA GLY A 384 -10.22 56.98 19.12
C GLY A 384 -9.96 55.51 19.33
N PHE A 385 -8.91 54.96 18.67
CA PHE A 385 -8.44 53.59 18.87
C PHE A 385 -8.21 53.30 20.36
N THR A 386 -8.78 52.22 20.81
CA THR A 386 -8.53 51.66 22.13
C THR A 386 -8.28 50.18 21.99
N ALA A 387 -7.07 49.72 22.22
CA ALA A 387 -6.78 48.29 22.22
C ALA A 387 -7.75 47.54 23.14
N PRO A 388 -8.38 46.46 22.71
CA PRO A 388 -8.02 45.55 21.62
C PRO A 388 -8.86 45.70 20.32
N ASP A 389 -9.49 46.83 20.08
CA ASP A 389 -10.38 47.03 18.93
C ASP A 389 -9.74 46.58 17.63
N GLY A 390 -10.44 45.84 16.78
CA GLY A 390 -9.97 45.35 15.51
C GLY A 390 -8.94 44.20 15.56
N SER A 391 -8.61 43.70 16.75
CA SER A 391 -7.70 42.53 16.88
C SER A 391 -8.34 41.24 16.39
N GLY A 392 -7.53 40.33 15.84
CA GLY A 392 -7.98 38.99 15.41
C GLY A 392 -8.22 38.03 16.59
N GLY A 393 -9.06 37.06 16.39
CA GLY A 393 -9.37 36.01 17.37
C GLY A 393 -8.35 34.87 17.36
N SER A 394 -8.07 34.27 18.52
CA SER A 394 -7.22 33.09 18.63
C SER A 394 -7.93 31.83 18.11
N GLY A 395 -7.19 30.90 17.53
CA GLY A 395 -7.69 29.60 17.10
C GLY A 395 -7.92 28.62 18.24
N GLY A 396 -8.66 27.56 18.01
CA GLY A 396 -8.87 26.46 18.95
C GLY A 396 -7.64 25.59 19.12
N GLY A 397 -7.49 24.99 20.29
CA GLY A 397 -6.38 24.10 20.62
C GLY A 397 -6.50 22.69 20.04
N LEU A 398 -5.65 21.82 20.55
CA LEU A 398 -5.59 20.39 20.21
C LEU A 398 -5.95 19.57 21.45
N VAL A 399 -6.94 18.66 21.31
CA VAL A 399 -7.33 17.72 22.38
C VAL A 399 -7.11 16.30 21.89
N ILE A 400 -6.37 15.48 22.63
CA ILE A 400 -6.04 14.11 22.31
C ILE A 400 -6.51 13.21 23.45
N LEU A 401 -7.44 12.33 23.14
CA LEU A 401 -7.94 11.33 24.08
C LEU A 401 -7.54 9.94 23.61
N ARG A 402 -6.80 9.21 24.46
CA ARG A 402 -6.39 7.84 24.21
C ARG A 402 -6.83 6.99 25.40
N ALA A 403 -7.64 5.96 25.15
CA ALA A 403 -8.19 5.13 26.21
C ALA A 403 -8.59 3.73 25.68
N SER A 404 -8.65 2.72 26.56
CA SER A 404 -9.32 1.47 26.18
C SER A 404 -10.80 1.72 25.88
N ARG A 405 -11.45 2.56 26.70
CA ARG A 405 -12.81 3.01 26.50
C ARG A 405 -12.95 4.49 26.90
N VAL A 406 -13.62 5.27 26.05
CA VAL A 406 -14.04 6.64 26.40
C VAL A 406 -15.48 6.59 26.88
N VAL A 407 -15.74 7.11 28.09
CA VAL A 407 -17.10 7.27 28.64
C VAL A 407 -17.49 8.73 28.56
N GLY A 408 -18.35 9.04 27.58
CA GLY A 408 -18.74 10.41 27.26
C GLY A 408 -19.59 11.06 28.35
N GLY A 409 -20.66 10.42 28.82
CA GLY A 409 -21.48 10.88 29.94
C GLY A 409 -22.16 12.25 29.70
N ASN A 410 -22.48 12.59 28.46
CA ASN A 410 -22.96 13.90 27.99
C ASN A 410 -21.91 15.03 28.11
N SER A 411 -20.64 14.68 28.04
CA SER A 411 -19.53 15.63 28.12
C SER A 411 -19.37 16.44 26.84
N LEU A 412 -18.72 17.59 27.00
CA LEU A 412 -18.35 18.49 25.90
C LEU A 412 -16.84 18.58 25.76
N ILE A 413 -16.37 18.60 24.51
CA ILE A 413 -15.01 18.99 24.18
C ILE A 413 -15.11 20.21 23.29
N ASN A 414 -14.66 21.35 23.80
CA ASN A 414 -14.69 22.62 23.09
C ASN A 414 -13.28 22.96 22.60
N VAL A 415 -13.13 23.11 21.30
CA VAL A 415 -11.94 23.60 20.64
C VAL A 415 -12.31 24.69 19.62
N ASN A 416 -13.25 25.55 19.99
CA ASN A 416 -13.73 26.61 19.10
C ASN A 416 -12.67 27.70 18.89
N GLY A 417 -12.70 28.34 17.72
CA GLY A 417 -12.04 29.61 17.53
C GLY A 417 -12.72 30.77 18.25
N VAL A 418 -11.94 31.73 18.65
CA VAL A 418 -12.46 32.96 19.30
C VAL A 418 -12.86 33.98 18.22
N ALA A 419 -13.88 34.74 18.50
CA ALA A 419 -14.30 35.84 17.61
C ALA A 419 -13.21 36.90 17.48
N GLY A 420 -13.08 37.47 16.29
CA GLY A 420 -12.33 38.71 16.13
C GLY A 420 -12.96 39.88 16.89
N GLN A 421 -12.13 40.79 17.32
CA GLN A 421 -12.61 41.97 18.07
C GLN A 421 -13.34 42.91 17.12
N ARG A 422 -14.45 43.41 17.64
CA ARG A 422 -15.20 44.44 16.92
C ARG A 422 -14.37 45.73 16.81
N ALA A 423 -14.62 46.45 15.76
CA ALA A 423 -14.14 47.83 15.68
C ALA A 423 -15.03 48.77 16.46
N ARG A 424 -14.46 49.81 17.12
CA ARG A 424 -15.15 50.97 17.66
C ARG A 424 -14.91 52.17 16.78
N ALA A 425 -15.87 52.99 16.73
CA ALA A 425 -15.85 54.24 15.94
C ALA A 425 -15.66 54.01 14.46
N THR A 426 -14.57 54.47 13.85
CA THR A 426 -14.28 54.47 12.42
C THR A 426 -13.16 53.53 12.04
N ASP A 427 -13.11 52.32 12.61
CA ASP A 427 -12.04 51.36 12.44
C ASP A 427 -12.54 49.99 11.93
N ALA A 428 -11.64 49.14 11.43
CA ALA A 428 -11.93 47.84 10.85
C ALA A 428 -11.97 46.70 11.88
N GLY A 429 -12.83 45.73 11.68
CA GLY A 429 -12.96 44.51 12.50
C GLY A 429 -11.87 43.48 12.27
N GLY A 430 -11.44 42.74 13.32
CA GLY A 430 -10.50 41.64 13.24
C GLY A 430 -11.14 40.34 12.74
N GLY A 431 -10.35 39.47 12.11
CA GLY A 431 -10.80 38.13 11.69
C GLY A 431 -11.00 37.17 12.85
N GLY A 432 -11.93 36.24 12.73
CA GLY A 432 -12.15 35.16 13.71
C GLY A 432 -11.04 34.11 13.67
N GLY A 433 -10.72 33.51 14.82
CA GLY A 433 -9.81 32.34 14.86
C GLY A 433 -10.50 31.07 14.35
N ALA A 434 -9.75 30.11 13.82
CA ALA A 434 -10.29 28.82 13.38
C ALA A 434 -10.61 27.88 14.55
N GLY A 435 -11.52 26.93 14.35
CA GLY A 435 -11.71 25.80 15.25
C GLY A 435 -10.45 24.92 15.33
N GLY A 436 -10.25 24.27 16.48
CA GLY A 436 -9.11 23.40 16.75
C GLY A 436 -9.26 21.98 16.21
N THR A 437 -8.44 21.08 16.73
CA THR A 437 -8.44 19.66 16.35
C THR A 437 -8.70 18.79 17.58
N VAL A 438 -9.54 17.77 17.39
CA VAL A 438 -9.77 16.73 18.42
C VAL A 438 -9.41 15.38 17.85
N VAL A 439 -8.61 14.60 18.61
CA VAL A 439 -8.21 13.25 18.30
C VAL A 439 -8.77 12.32 19.35
N ILE A 440 -9.54 11.32 18.95
CA ILE A 440 -10.11 10.31 19.83
C ILE A 440 -9.66 8.93 19.37
N ALA A 441 -8.85 8.29 20.22
CA ALA A 441 -8.37 6.95 20.02
C ALA A 441 -8.91 6.05 21.12
N ALA A 442 -9.94 5.27 20.85
CA ALA A 442 -10.50 4.31 21.79
C ALA A 442 -10.15 2.87 21.38
N GLY A 443 -9.90 2.01 22.37
CA GLY A 443 -9.66 0.58 22.19
C GLY A 443 -10.95 -0.21 21.97
N ALA A 444 -10.89 -1.51 22.32
CA ALA A 444 -12.01 -2.43 22.14
C ALA A 444 -13.27 -2.02 22.92
N GLY A 445 -13.12 -1.23 23.99
CA GLY A 445 -14.24 -0.67 24.75
C GLY A 445 -14.98 0.46 24.05
N GLY A 446 -14.39 1.05 23.01
CA GLY A 446 -15.02 2.06 22.16
C GLY A 446 -15.45 3.34 22.89
N LEU A 447 -16.50 3.95 22.40
CA LEU A 447 -17.19 5.09 23.03
C LEU A 447 -18.49 4.63 23.65
N SER A 448 -18.72 4.99 24.91
CA SER A 448 -19.99 4.77 25.60
C SER A 448 -20.58 6.09 26.10
N GLY A 449 -21.88 6.26 25.95
CA GLY A 449 -22.56 7.51 26.29
C GLY A 449 -22.30 8.63 25.27
N ALA A 450 -23.09 9.68 25.35
CA ALA A 450 -23.00 10.81 24.42
C ALA A 450 -21.75 11.66 24.68
N LEU A 451 -21.11 12.05 23.59
CA LEU A 451 -19.97 12.96 23.58
C LEU A 451 -20.15 13.97 22.45
N THR A 452 -20.04 15.24 22.77
CA THR A 452 -20.13 16.32 21.79
C THR A 452 -18.79 17.03 21.67
N VAL A 453 -18.34 17.21 20.44
CA VAL A 453 -17.15 17.98 20.10
C VAL A 453 -17.56 19.23 19.34
N ASN A 454 -17.22 20.40 19.89
CA ASN A 454 -17.43 21.70 19.27
C ASN A 454 -16.10 22.27 18.81
N ALA A 455 -15.95 22.40 17.50
CA ALA A 455 -14.77 22.92 16.81
C ALA A 455 -15.16 24.02 15.80
N ALA A 456 -16.09 24.85 16.16
CA ALA A 456 -16.57 25.94 15.30
C ALA A 456 -15.51 27.03 15.13
N GLY A 457 -15.48 27.68 13.98
CA GLY A 457 -14.71 28.90 13.77
C GLY A 457 -15.31 30.09 14.52
N GLY A 458 -14.42 31.01 14.94
CA GLY A 458 -14.83 32.27 15.57
C GLY A 458 -15.50 33.23 14.60
N LEU A 459 -16.40 34.01 15.06
CA LEU A 459 -17.04 35.05 14.26
C LEU A 459 -16.03 36.13 13.86
N GLY A 460 -16.17 36.73 12.70
CA GLY A 460 -15.45 37.94 12.32
C GLY A 460 -15.90 39.12 13.19
N GLY A 461 -14.98 40.02 13.49
CA GLY A 461 -15.28 41.23 14.24
C GLY A 461 -16.25 42.13 13.49
N ALA A 462 -17.32 42.51 14.14
CA ALA A 462 -18.31 43.44 13.58
C ALA A 462 -17.78 44.85 13.58
N TYR A 463 -18.21 45.64 12.63
CA TYR A 463 -18.06 47.07 12.62
C TYR A 463 -19.29 47.73 13.31
N GLN A 464 -19.04 48.56 14.29
CA GLN A 464 -20.11 49.28 15.01
C GLN A 464 -20.08 50.77 14.66
N VAL A 465 -21.05 51.19 13.90
CA VAL A 465 -21.15 52.58 13.41
C VAL A 465 -21.62 53.58 14.45
N VAL A 466 -20.92 54.72 14.48
CA VAL A 466 -21.54 56.01 14.87
C VAL A 466 -21.28 56.94 13.72
N GLY A 467 -22.16 56.92 12.67
CA GLY A 467 -22.03 57.78 11.47
C GLY A 467 -22.40 57.08 10.18
N LEU A 468 -22.12 57.75 9.03
CA LEU A 468 -22.40 57.24 7.66
C LEU A 468 -21.23 56.48 7.04
N GLU A 469 -20.21 56.10 7.79
CA GLU A 469 -18.99 55.47 7.30
C GLU A 469 -19.15 53.95 7.21
N THR A 470 -18.52 53.31 6.23
CA THR A 470 -18.60 51.87 5.99
C THR A 470 -17.18 51.31 5.97
N ASP A 471 -16.76 50.73 7.10
CA ASP A 471 -15.46 50.12 7.28
C ASP A 471 -15.55 48.60 7.17
N GLY A 472 -14.42 47.91 6.95
CA GLY A 472 -14.34 46.51 6.72
C GLY A 472 -14.56 45.65 7.96
N PRO A 473 -15.62 44.83 8.04
CA PRO A 473 -15.74 43.82 9.10
C PRO A 473 -14.74 42.70 8.89
N GLY A 474 -14.45 41.97 9.98
CA GLY A 474 -13.55 40.82 9.91
C GLY A 474 -14.16 39.60 9.20
N GLY A 475 -13.34 38.78 8.59
CA GLY A 475 -13.72 37.45 8.06
C GLY A 475 -13.94 36.42 9.18
N GLY A 476 -14.81 35.47 8.98
CA GLY A 476 -15.05 34.38 9.96
C GLY A 476 -13.93 33.33 9.93
N GLY A 477 -13.63 32.71 11.07
CA GLY A 477 -12.69 31.60 11.16
C GLY A 477 -13.23 30.30 10.53
N GLY A 478 -12.37 29.45 10.00
CA GLY A 478 -12.71 28.09 9.49
C GLY A 478 -13.09 27.13 10.62
N GLY A 479 -13.89 26.11 10.32
CA GLY A 479 -14.21 25.05 11.27
C GLY A 479 -13.01 24.12 11.49
N GLY A 480 -13.00 23.41 12.61
CA GLY A 480 -11.91 22.54 13.03
C GLY A 480 -12.00 21.10 12.50
N VAL A 481 -11.24 20.19 13.09
CA VAL A 481 -11.09 18.79 12.67
C VAL A 481 -11.37 17.82 13.81
N LEU A 482 -12.08 16.75 13.51
CA LEU A 482 -12.19 15.57 14.36
C LEU A 482 -11.49 14.38 13.68
N ILE A 483 -10.55 13.73 14.38
CA ILE A 483 -9.91 12.48 13.99
C ILE A 483 -10.29 11.44 15.02
N ALA A 484 -11.07 10.44 14.65
CA ALA A 484 -11.55 9.41 15.58
C ALA A 484 -11.50 8.03 14.95
N ASN A 485 -11.27 7.00 15.78
CA ASN A 485 -11.44 5.60 15.40
C ASN A 485 -12.79 5.03 15.88
N VAL A 486 -13.62 5.84 16.45
CA VAL A 486 -14.95 5.48 16.97
C VAL A 486 -16.04 6.30 16.32
N ALA A 487 -17.22 5.70 16.15
CA ALA A 487 -18.44 6.38 15.73
C ALA A 487 -19.24 6.90 16.93
N GLY A 488 -20.24 7.72 16.68
CA GLY A 488 -21.19 8.18 17.71
C GLY A 488 -20.78 9.47 18.41
N VAL A 489 -19.71 10.14 17.98
CA VAL A 489 -19.36 11.49 18.45
C VAL A 489 -20.21 12.51 17.68
N THR A 490 -20.93 13.38 18.41
CA THR A 490 -21.58 14.54 17.78
C THR A 490 -20.51 15.59 17.48
N PHE A 491 -20.35 15.96 16.23
CA PHE A 491 -19.31 16.89 15.80
C PHE A 491 -19.88 18.16 15.19
N ASN A 492 -19.59 19.30 15.78
CA ASN A 492 -20.01 20.64 15.37
C ASN A 492 -18.76 21.43 14.91
N SER A 493 -18.62 21.63 13.60
CA SER A 493 -17.45 22.29 13.00
C SER A 493 -17.84 23.39 11.99
N ALA A 494 -18.92 24.10 12.27
CA ALA A 494 -19.33 25.21 11.40
C ALA A 494 -18.21 26.25 11.31
N GLY A 495 -17.99 26.83 10.14
CA GLY A 495 -17.19 28.04 10.02
C GLY A 495 -17.86 29.20 10.70
N GLY A 496 -17.07 30.14 11.23
CA GLY A 496 -17.56 31.39 11.82
C GLY A 496 -18.23 32.28 10.77
N ALA A 497 -19.29 32.92 11.13
CA ALA A 497 -19.88 33.94 10.25
C ALA A 497 -18.93 35.15 10.13
N ALA A 498 -18.96 35.81 9.00
CA ALA A 498 -18.30 37.11 8.82
C ALA A 498 -18.85 38.13 9.79
N GLY A 499 -18.05 39.12 10.14
CA GLY A 499 -18.50 40.28 10.88
C GLY A 499 -19.56 41.06 10.09
N THR A 500 -20.43 41.76 10.81
CA THR A 500 -21.49 42.56 10.22
C THR A 500 -21.13 44.03 10.27
N SER A 501 -21.55 44.76 9.26
CA SER A 501 -21.59 46.21 9.31
C SER A 501 -22.98 46.67 9.74
N ALA A 502 -23.07 47.51 10.75
CA ALA A 502 -24.33 47.94 11.32
C ALA A 502 -25.01 49.10 10.58
N SER A 503 -24.40 49.61 9.51
CA SER A 503 -24.93 50.74 8.79
C SER A 503 -25.98 50.35 7.77
N THR A 504 -27.25 50.38 8.17
CA THR A 504 -28.38 50.39 7.24
C THR A 504 -28.97 51.81 7.06
N ALA A 505 -28.51 52.79 7.84
CA ALA A 505 -29.07 54.15 7.81
C ALA A 505 -28.26 55.04 6.85
N GLY A 506 -28.83 55.35 5.71
CA GLY A 506 -28.31 56.37 4.84
C GLY A 506 -27.78 55.88 3.46
N CYS A 507 -27.78 54.62 3.25
CA CYS A 507 -27.34 54.05 1.97
C CYS A 507 -28.53 53.90 1.01
N ALA A 508 -28.69 54.85 0.10
CA ALA A 508 -29.72 54.79 -0.97
C ALA A 508 -29.15 54.15 -2.24
N GLY A 509 -28.91 52.87 -2.21
CA GLY A 509 -28.44 52.12 -3.40
C GLY A 509 -28.37 50.60 -3.18
N THR A 510 -28.43 49.86 -4.27
CA THR A 510 -28.49 48.39 -4.30
C THR A 510 -27.23 47.66 -3.75
N ASN A 511 -26.23 48.39 -3.29
CA ASN A 511 -24.96 47.83 -2.81
C ASN A 511 -24.70 48.06 -1.33
N CYS A 512 -25.68 48.51 -0.60
CA CYS A 512 -25.61 48.76 0.85
C CYS A 512 -26.10 47.51 1.58
N GLY A 513 -25.32 46.95 2.42
CA GLY A 513 -25.71 45.78 3.23
C GLY A 513 -24.95 44.51 2.95
N ALA A 514 -24.31 44.41 1.82
CA ALA A 514 -23.35 43.37 1.56
C ALA A 514 -22.00 44.02 1.34
N MET A 515 -21.16 44.09 2.34
CA MET A 515 -19.75 44.45 2.14
C MET A 515 -19.17 43.45 1.17
N ALA A 516 -18.94 43.88 -0.08
CA ALA A 516 -18.34 43.02 -1.06
C ALA A 516 -17.01 42.44 -0.49
N ALA A 517 -16.79 41.16 -0.70
CA ALA A 517 -15.63 40.39 -0.28
C ALA A 517 -15.50 39.97 1.18
N VAL A 518 -16.34 40.40 2.13
CA VAL A 518 -16.35 39.76 3.46
C VAL A 518 -16.94 38.35 3.35
N ALA A 519 -16.29 37.37 3.94
CA ALA A 519 -16.75 35.98 3.93
C ALA A 519 -16.73 35.33 5.30
N GLY A 520 -17.69 34.44 5.53
CA GLY A 520 -17.62 33.48 6.62
C GLY A 520 -16.57 32.43 6.35
N GLY A 521 -16.07 31.77 7.41
CA GLY A 521 -15.20 30.61 7.29
C GLY A 521 -15.94 29.39 6.71
N SER A 522 -15.25 28.49 6.12
CA SER A 522 -15.81 27.20 5.68
C SER A 522 -15.90 26.18 6.81
N GLN A 523 -16.77 25.21 6.64
CA GLN A 523 -16.96 24.14 7.61
C GLN A 523 -15.72 23.24 7.68
N GLY A 524 -15.40 22.75 8.88
CA GLY A 524 -14.41 21.70 9.11
C GLY A 524 -14.91 20.31 8.74
N TYR A 525 -14.10 19.31 9.01
CA TYR A 525 -14.41 17.92 8.64
C TYR A 525 -14.04 16.92 9.74
N ALA A 526 -14.62 15.72 9.66
CA ALA A 526 -14.28 14.59 10.49
C ALA A 526 -13.63 13.47 9.66
N ILE A 527 -12.60 12.85 10.23
CA ILE A 527 -11.96 11.64 9.68
C ILE A 527 -12.23 10.51 10.65
N ILE A 528 -12.91 9.46 10.18
CA ILE A 528 -12.98 8.19 10.91
C ILE A 528 -11.84 7.33 10.39
N SER A 529 -10.78 7.22 11.19
CA SER A 529 -9.55 6.52 10.81
C SER A 529 -9.34 5.30 11.70
N PRO A 530 -9.35 4.08 11.14
CA PRO A 530 -9.00 2.90 11.90
C PRO A 530 -7.53 2.85 12.34
N GLY A 531 -6.69 3.77 11.83
CA GLY A 531 -5.27 3.83 12.14
C GLY A 531 -4.90 4.64 13.39
N VAL A 532 -5.84 5.31 14.04
CA VAL A 532 -5.56 5.96 15.33
C VAL A 532 -5.47 4.87 16.39
N GLN A 533 -4.27 4.63 16.88
CA GLN A 533 -4.01 3.53 17.79
C GLN A 533 -4.16 3.95 19.25
N VAL A 534 -4.62 3.01 20.04
CA VAL A 534 -4.91 3.17 21.46
C VAL A 534 -3.78 2.60 22.27
N GLY A 535 -3.44 3.26 23.35
CA GLY A 535 -2.56 3.04 24.48
C GLY A 535 -2.10 1.65 24.94
N TYR A 536 -1.93 0.70 24.07
CA TYR A 536 -1.30 -0.60 24.40
C TYR A 536 0.19 -0.61 24.05
N GLU A 537 0.86 0.49 24.30
CA GLU A 537 2.18 0.72 23.73
C GLU A 537 3.29 -0.13 24.27
N CYS A 538 3.05 -0.88 25.34
CA CYS A 538 4.02 -1.80 25.89
C CYS A 538 3.75 -3.25 25.57
N LEU A 539 2.67 -3.58 24.88
CA LEU A 539 2.46 -4.92 24.38
C LEU A 539 3.36 -5.18 23.19
N PRO A 540 4.10 -6.26 23.20
CA PRO A 540 4.72 -6.75 21.99
C PRO A 540 3.65 -7.01 20.94
N ASN A 541 3.93 -6.61 19.70
CA ASN A 541 3.10 -6.94 18.56
C ASN A 541 3.93 -7.79 17.60
N LEU A 542 3.99 -9.10 17.92
CA LEU A 542 4.79 -10.05 17.17
C LEU A 542 4.01 -10.60 16.00
N THR A 543 4.66 -10.67 14.86
CA THR A 543 4.24 -11.46 13.71
C THR A 543 5.34 -12.45 13.36
N VAL A 544 4.96 -13.65 12.95
CA VAL A 544 5.89 -14.70 12.57
C VAL A 544 5.65 -15.07 11.12
N VAL A 545 6.71 -15.09 10.35
CA VAL A 545 6.72 -15.55 8.96
C VAL A 545 7.74 -16.67 8.85
N LYS A 546 7.35 -17.78 8.24
CA LYS A 546 8.25 -18.88 7.92
C LYS A 546 8.23 -19.14 6.43
N SER A 547 9.38 -19.38 5.87
CA SER A 547 9.54 -19.74 4.46
C SER A 547 10.61 -20.80 4.31
N THR A 548 10.56 -21.53 3.21
CA THR A 548 11.63 -22.44 2.81
C THR A 548 12.41 -21.89 1.63
N LEU A 549 13.70 -22.13 1.61
CA LEU A 549 14.56 -21.83 0.46
C LEU A 549 14.54 -22.96 -0.58
N ASN A 550 13.99 -24.12 -0.20
CA ASN A 550 13.93 -25.33 -1.03
C ASN A 550 12.48 -25.81 -1.16
N PRO A 551 11.59 -25.06 -1.84
CA PRO A 551 10.18 -25.43 -1.91
C PRO A 551 9.91 -26.70 -2.73
N LEU A 552 10.82 -27.06 -3.64
CA LEU A 552 10.70 -28.20 -4.53
C LEU A 552 11.93 -29.09 -4.40
N ILE A 553 11.73 -30.36 -4.09
CA ILE A 553 12.82 -31.32 -3.89
C ILE A 553 12.54 -32.60 -4.68
N THR A 554 13.45 -32.92 -5.60
CA THR A 554 13.46 -34.16 -6.36
C THR A 554 14.45 -35.19 -5.82
N THR A 555 15.45 -34.75 -5.04
CA THR A 555 16.53 -35.60 -4.51
C THR A 555 15.97 -36.72 -3.66
N THR A 556 16.41 -37.97 -3.94
CA THR A 556 15.93 -39.17 -3.30
C THR A 556 16.68 -39.53 -2.04
N THR A 557 17.97 -39.22 -1.94
CA THR A 557 18.83 -39.52 -0.81
C THR A 557 19.53 -38.29 -0.28
N GLY A 558 19.65 -38.20 1.03
CA GLY A 558 20.35 -37.09 1.68
C GLY A 558 19.71 -35.71 1.47
N ALA A 559 18.44 -35.66 1.14
CA ALA A 559 17.73 -34.42 0.89
C ALA A 559 17.62 -33.56 2.17
N THR A 560 17.71 -32.26 1.97
CA THR A 560 17.55 -31.27 3.04
C THR A 560 16.69 -30.12 2.60
N ALA A 561 16.04 -29.46 3.55
CA ALA A 561 15.35 -28.19 3.33
C ALA A 561 15.86 -27.13 4.29
N ASP A 562 16.10 -25.94 3.78
CA ASP A 562 16.48 -24.77 4.56
C ASP A 562 15.24 -23.92 4.86
N TYR A 563 15.06 -23.57 6.11
CA TYR A 563 13.97 -22.74 6.58
C TYR A 563 14.48 -21.42 7.13
N VAL A 564 13.69 -20.38 6.87
CA VAL A 564 13.89 -19.06 7.42
C VAL A 564 12.63 -18.67 8.19
N VAL A 565 12.76 -18.47 9.49
CA VAL A 565 11.70 -17.93 10.34
C VAL A 565 12.03 -16.48 10.66
N THR A 566 11.13 -15.58 10.34
CA THR A 566 11.25 -14.15 10.62
C THR A 566 10.21 -13.74 11.63
N ILE A 567 10.66 -13.29 12.80
CA ILE A 567 9.83 -12.73 13.84
C ILE A 567 9.95 -11.22 13.77
N ARG A 568 8.84 -10.52 13.56
CA ARG A 568 8.78 -9.06 13.53
C ARG A 568 8.05 -8.56 14.76
N ASN A 569 8.58 -7.52 15.37
CA ASN A 569 7.93 -6.84 16.48
C ASN A 569 7.65 -5.39 16.09
N SER A 570 6.37 -5.06 15.93
CA SER A 570 5.88 -3.71 15.66
C SER A 570 5.31 -3.03 16.92
N GLY A 571 5.51 -3.59 18.08
CA GLY A 571 5.07 -3.09 19.37
C GLY A 571 6.21 -2.88 20.37
N GLY A 572 5.89 -2.97 21.65
CA GLY A 572 6.85 -2.96 22.75
C GLY A 572 7.81 -4.15 22.70
N GLY A 573 8.89 -4.11 23.47
CA GLY A 573 9.85 -5.21 23.53
C GLY A 573 9.23 -6.48 24.09
N ALA A 574 9.51 -7.62 23.45
CA ALA A 574 9.08 -8.93 23.90
C ALA A 574 10.20 -9.63 24.67
N ARG A 575 9.89 -10.20 25.83
CA ARG A 575 10.80 -11.00 26.66
C ARG A 575 10.31 -12.42 26.76
N PHE A 576 11.23 -13.31 27.11
CA PHE A 576 10.95 -14.74 27.22
C PHE A 576 10.18 -15.25 26.01
N VAL A 577 10.70 -14.89 24.83
CA VAL A 577 10.16 -15.33 23.56
C VAL A 577 10.65 -16.76 23.32
N ASP A 578 9.70 -17.66 23.10
CA ASP A 578 10.00 -19.00 22.63
C ASP A 578 9.52 -19.14 21.20
N LEU A 579 10.43 -19.48 20.30
CA LEU A 579 10.08 -19.90 18.95
C LEU A 579 9.82 -21.40 18.94
N LEU A 580 8.63 -21.78 18.55
CA LEU A 580 8.12 -23.13 18.56
C LEU A 580 7.94 -23.63 17.12
N ASP A 581 8.69 -24.66 16.78
CA ASP A 581 8.60 -25.43 15.54
C ASP A 581 8.53 -26.90 15.94
N THR A 582 7.46 -27.24 16.65
CA THR A 582 7.38 -28.45 17.44
C THR A 582 6.86 -29.67 16.69
N ALA A 583 6.47 -29.49 15.43
CA ALA A 583 5.89 -30.55 14.63
C ALA A 583 6.51 -30.60 13.25
N LEU A 584 7.80 -30.88 13.15
CA LEU A 584 8.42 -31.24 11.88
C LEU A 584 7.65 -32.41 11.24
N PRO A 585 7.57 -32.49 9.92
CA PRO A 585 6.99 -33.64 9.26
C PRO A 585 7.60 -34.97 9.76
N PRO A 586 6.84 -36.05 9.76
CA PRO A 586 7.29 -37.30 10.33
C PRO A 586 8.65 -37.76 9.81
N GLY A 587 9.58 -38.03 10.73
CA GLY A 587 10.92 -38.46 10.43
C GLY A 587 11.91 -37.38 10.03
N TRP A 588 11.46 -36.12 9.86
CA TRP A 588 12.37 -35.00 9.59
C TRP A 588 13.08 -34.58 10.85
N THR A 589 14.33 -34.19 10.73
CA THR A 589 15.16 -33.84 11.88
C THR A 589 16.05 -32.64 11.59
N LEU A 590 16.40 -31.88 12.64
CA LEU A 590 17.36 -30.80 12.52
C LEU A 590 18.72 -31.32 12.04
N ALA A 591 19.24 -30.71 10.96
CA ALA A 591 20.50 -31.08 10.33
C ALA A 591 21.56 -29.99 10.46
N ALA A 592 22.80 -30.34 10.21
CA ALA A 592 23.91 -29.38 10.05
C ALA A 592 23.72 -28.51 8.80
N PRO A 593 24.20 -27.25 8.76
CA PRO A 593 24.89 -26.54 9.83
C PRO A 593 23.98 -26.14 11.01
N ALA A 594 24.58 -25.75 12.12
CA ALA A 594 23.83 -25.22 13.25
C ALA A 594 22.99 -24.00 12.86
N PRO A 595 21.82 -23.79 13.48
CA PRO A 595 20.97 -22.62 13.21
C PRO A 595 21.73 -21.31 13.34
N THR A 596 21.42 -20.36 12.47
CA THR A 596 21.98 -19.01 12.47
C THR A 596 20.92 -17.98 12.83
N TYR A 597 21.36 -16.87 13.42
CA TYR A 597 20.50 -15.81 13.94
C TYR A 597 20.93 -14.48 13.36
N ALA A 598 19.97 -13.69 12.87
CA ALA A 598 20.19 -12.33 12.42
C ALA A 598 19.18 -11.39 13.08
N TYR A 599 19.62 -10.16 13.34
CA TYR A 599 18.82 -9.12 13.97
C TYR A 599 18.84 -7.86 13.08
N SER A 600 17.68 -7.23 12.91
CA SER A 600 17.56 -5.97 12.20
C SER A 600 16.60 -5.02 12.96
N PRO A 601 16.97 -3.77 13.21
CA PRO A 601 18.31 -3.21 13.06
C PRO A 601 19.30 -3.93 13.96
N VAL A 602 20.58 -3.97 13.55
CA VAL A 602 21.65 -4.56 14.38
C VAL A 602 21.68 -3.85 15.72
N GLN A 603 21.37 -4.59 16.76
CA GLN A 603 21.33 -4.06 18.10
C GLN A 603 22.74 -4.07 18.66
N PRO A 604 23.26 -2.98 19.24
CA PRO A 604 24.43 -3.08 20.06
C PRO A 604 24.10 -4.02 21.22
N LEU A 605 24.85 -5.08 21.32
CA LEU A 605 24.82 -6.01 22.46
C LEU A 605 25.19 -5.21 23.71
N ALA A 606 24.21 -4.72 24.44
CA ALA A 606 24.47 -4.36 25.82
C ALA A 606 24.76 -5.69 26.55
N ALA A 607 25.96 -5.84 27.04
CA ALA A 607 26.36 -6.95 27.87
C ALA A 607 25.57 -6.93 29.19
N GLY A 608 24.42 -7.56 29.17
CA GLY A 608 23.53 -7.73 30.31
C GLY A 608 22.91 -9.09 30.21
N VAL A 609 23.34 -9.96 31.06
CA VAL A 609 22.85 -11.32 31.14
C VAL A 609 21.35 -11.27 31.45
N LEU A 610 20.53 -11.78 30.54
CA LEU A 610 19.26 -12.34 30.96
C LEU A 610 19.60 -13.57 31.76
N SER A 611 19.59 -13.45 33.08
CA SER A 611 19.75 -14.61 33.93
C SER A 611 18.56 -15.54 33.69
N SER A 612 18.83 -16.78 33.40
CA SER A 612 17.87 -17.85 33.15
C SER A 612 17.04 -18.23 34.39
N GLY A 613 17.17 -17.52 35.47
CA GLY A 613 16.52 -17.87 36.71
C GLY A 613 15.75 -16.69 37.26
N ALA A 614 14.48 -16.88 37.48
CA ALA A 614 13.64 -16.15 38.39
C ALA A 614 13.82 -14.62 38.36
N GLU A 615 13.51 -14.00 37.19
CA GLU A 615 13.19 -12.58 37.23
C GLU A 615 11.87 -12.43 38.02
N THR A 616 12.00 -11.89 39.24
CA THR A 616 10.85 -11.58 40.05
C THR A 616 10.05 -10.43 39.42
N SER A 617 8.78 -10.35 39.77
CA SER A 617 7.87 -9.29 39.37
C SER A 617 8.46 -7.87 39.49
N ALA A 618 9.32 -7.63 40.44
CA ALA A 618 9.98 -6.35 40.66
C ALA A 618 11.05 -6.02 39.61
N SER A 619 11.79 -6.98 39.10
CA SER A 619 12.86 -6.72 38.12
C SER A 619 12.31 -6.36 36.74
N ILE A 620 11.12 -6.83 36.40
CA ILE A 620 10.46 -6.47 35.15
C ILE A 620 9.91 -5.05 35.19
N THR A 621 9.53 -4.54 36.33
CA THR A 621 8.98 -3.17 36.49
C THR A 621 10.06 -2.10 36.54
N THR A 622 11.25 -2.42 36.99
CA THR A 622 12.32 -1.43 37.24
C THR A 622 13.36 -1.37 36.13
N SER A 623 13.58 -2.44 35.39
CA SER A 623 14.55 -2.44 34.28
C SER A 623 13.84 -2.20 32.96
N ARG A 624 13.85 -0.97 32.53
CA ARG A 624 13.32 -0.54 31.22
C ARG A 624 14.35 -0.67 30.09
N THR A 625 15.51 -1.17 30.39
CA THR A 625 16.56 -1.47 29.42
C THR A 625 16.27 -2.84 28.82
N TRP A 626 15.87 -2.86 27.59
CA TRP A 626 15.67 -4.11 26.85
C TRP A 626 17.04 -4.66 26.48
N VAL A 627 17.46 -5.69 27.16
CA VAL A 627 18.64 -6.46 26.80
C VAL A 627 18.18 -7.51 25.81
N VAL A 628 18.66 -7.42 24.58
CA VAL A 628 18.44 -8.46 23.58
C VAL A 628 19.51 -9.52 23.79
N ALA A 629 19.11 -10.71 24.22
CA ALA A 629 20.00 -11.86 24.15
C ALA A 629 20.32 -12.15 22.69
N ALA A 630 21.59 -12.20 22.33
CA ALA A 630 22.01 -12.43 20.94
C ALA A 630 21.67 -13.83 20.44
N THR A 631 21.41 -14.74 21.37
CA THR A 631 21.05 -16.13 21.05
C THR A 631 20.00 -16.63 22.06
N PRO A 632 19.10 -17.53 21.65
CA PRO A 632 18.21 -18.22 22.56
C PRO A 632 19.02 -18.93 23.69
N LEU A 633 18.51 -18.94 24.90
CA LEU A 633 19.13 -19.66 26.03
C LEU A 633 19.10 -21.18 25.81
N SER A 634 18.12 -21.67 25.06
CA SER A 634 18.03 -23.06 24.66
C SER A 634 17.85 -23.15 23.16
N ILE A 635 18.64 -23.99 22.54
CA ILE A 635 18.57 -24.26 21.09
C ILE A 635 18.33 -25.75 20.87
N PRO A 636 17.60 -26.17 19.84
CA PRO A 636 17.41 -27.59 19.54
C PRO A 636 18.72 -28.28 19.22
N ALA A 637 18.86 -29.50 19.70
CA ALA A 637 20.01 -30.35 19.36
C ALA A 637 19.90 -30.88 17.91
N ALA A 638 21.03 -31.13 17.26
CA ALA A 638 21.05 -31.79 15.97
C ALA A 638 20.36 -33.19 16.09
N GLY A 639 19.57 -33.54 15.09
CA GLY A 639 18.75 -34.74 15.10
C GLY A 639 17.40 -34.59 15.81
N ALA A 640 17.10 -33.46 16.41
CA ALA A 640 15.78 -33.22 17.02
C ALA A 640 14.69 -33.15 15.97
N ASN A 641 13.52 -33.69 16.27
CA ASN A 641 12.30 -33.65 15.45
C ASN A 641 11.22 -32.69 15.99
N SER A 642 11.48 -32.04 17.10
CA SER A 642 10.67 -30.99 17.68
C SER A 642 11.61 -29.88 18.09
N LEU A 643 11.43 -28.70 17.49
CA LEU A 643 12.39 -27.63 17.62
C LEU A 643 11.80 -26.52 18.50
N THR A 644 12.52 -26.16 19.53
CA THR A 644 12.18 -25.02 20.38
C THR A 644 13.42 -24.21 20.67
N TRP A 645 13.35 -22.92 20.35
CA TRP A 645 14.34 -21.95 20.75
C TRP A 645 13.75 -21.10 21.86
N SER A 646 14.30 -21.19 23.05
CA SER A 646 13.64 -20.63 24.22
C SER A 646 14.36 -19.40 24.77
N SER A 647 13.57 -18.55 25.42
CA SER A 647 14.00 -17.47 26.30
C SER A 647 14.93 -16.45 25.66
N PHE A 648 14.59 -15.99 24.47
CA PHE A 648 15.23 -14.83 23.87
C PHE A 648 14.34 -13.57 23.95
N ALA A 649 14.87 -12.44 23.56
CA ALA A 649 14.14 -11.18 23.53
C ALA A 649 14.04 -10.65 22.08
N VAL A 650 12.93 -10.01 21.78
CA VAL A 650 12.75 -9.26 20.53
C VAL A 650 12.57 -7.80 20.89
N ALA A 651 13.46 -6.94 20.40
CA ALA A 651 13.44 -5.53 20.72
C ALA A 651 12.13 -4.84 20.30
N PRO A 652 11.78 -3.72 20.92
CA PRO A 652 10.66 -2.91 20.48
C PRO A 652 10.90 -2.35 19.08
N ILE A 653 9.84 -1.86 18.48
CA ILE A 653 9.94 -1.10 17.24
C ILE A 653 10.94 0.06 17.36
N ARG A 654 11.72 0.32 16.32
CA ARG A 654 12.72 1.39 16.28
C ARG A 654 12.60 2.21 15.02
N SER A 655 12.62 3.53 15.18
CA SER A 655 12.58 4.47 14.06
C SER A 655 11.50 4.17 13.01
N GLY A 656 10.31 3.77 13.44
CA GLY A 656 9.20 3.39 12.55
C GLY A 656 9.33 2.03 11.88
N ALA A 657 10.45 1.34 12.02
CA ALA A 657 10.65 0.02 11.46
C ALA A 657 10.50 -1.07 12.53
N PRO A 658 9.78 -2.16 12.25
CA PRO A 658 9.70 -3.31 13.14
C PRO A 658 11.09 -3.87 13.44
N SER A 659 11.34 -4.23 14.70
CA SER A 659 12.50 -5.03 15.03
C SER A 659 12.29 -6.47 14.55
N VAL A 660 13.33 -7.04 13.96
CA VAL A 660 13.25 -8.34 13.29
C VAL A 660 14.29 -9.29 13.84
N VAL A 661 13.87 -10.49 14.18
CA VAL A 661 14.77 -11.63 14.45
C VAL A 661 14.52 -12.65 13.35
N THR A 662 15.60 -13.08 12.71
CA THR A 662 15.55 -14.12 11.69
C THR A 662 16.33 -15.33 12.19
N VAL A 663 15.70 -16.50 12.17
CA VAL A 663 16.30 -17.79 12.48
C VAL A 663 16.35 -18.61 11.21
N THR A 664 17.54 -19.03 10.81
CA THR A 664 17.74 -19.90 9.64
C THR A 664 18.27 -21.25 10.11
N PHE A 665 17.64 -22.32 9.67
CA PHE A 665 18.03 -23.68 10.05
C PHE A 665 17.76 -24.66 8.91
N ARG A 666 18.43 -25.79 8.96
CA ARG A 666 18.31 -26.87 7.98
C ARG A 666 17.69 -28.10 8.62
N VAL A 667 16.85 -28.78 7.87
CA VAL A 667 16.32 -30.10 8.26
C VAL A 667 16.73 -31.16 7.26
N SER A 668 16.95 -32.35 7.76
CA SER A 668 17.14 -33.56 6.93
C SER A 668 15.79 -34.18 6.65
N ILE A 669 15.60 -34.60 5.42
CA ILE A 669 14.38 -35.26 4.94
C ILE A 669 14.69 -36.74 4.78
N PRO A 670 13.92 -37.65 5.39
CA PRO A 670 14.14 -39.08 5.24
C PRO A 670 14.08 -39.52 3.77
N ASP A 671 14.94 -40.47 3.41
CA ASP A 671 14.94 -41.03 2.07
C ASP A 671 13.61 -41.75 1.74
N ALA A 672 12.97 -42.30 2.76
CA ALA A 672 11.68 -42.97 2.65
C ALA A 672 10.48 -41.98 2.53
N ALA A 673 10.71 -40.68 2.67
CA ALA A 673 9.63 -39.70 2.50
C ALA A 673 9.11 -39.72 1.05
N THR A 674 7.80 -39.83 0.92
CA THR A 674 7.13 -39.99 -0.38
C THR A 674 6.84 -38.63 -1.04
N VAL A 675 6.49 -38.68 -2.32
CA VAL A 675 5.94 -37.52 -3.05
C VAL A 675 4.76 -36.93 -2.28
N GLY A 676 4.75 -35.63 -2.11
CA GLY A 676 3.70 -34.91 -1.39
C GLY A 676 4.11 -33.51 -0.97
N THR A 677 3.14 -32.78 -0.43
CA THR A 677 3.35 -31.45 0.16
C THR A 677 3.45 -31.60 1.68
N TYR A 678 4.53 -31.08 2.24
CA TYR A 678 4.84 -31.18 3.66
C TYR A 678 4.83 -29.78 4.28
N HIS A 679 3.94 -29.60 5.24
CA HIS A 679 3.82 -28.35 5.99
C HIS A 679 4.69 -28.39 7.24
N ASN A 680 5.31 -27.27 7.53
CA ASN A 680 6.14 -27.09 8.72
C ASN A 680 5.91 -25.71 9.32
N GLY A 681 4.84 -25.55 10.08
CA GLY A 681 4.48 -24.26 10.69
C GLY A 681 5.34 -23.92 11.90
N ALA A 682 5.37 -22.64 12.25
CA ALA A 682 6.05 -22.14 13.42
C ALA A 682 5.17 -21.14 14.18
N GLY A 683 5.43 -21.01 15.47
CA GLY A 683 4.77 -20.01 16.31
C GLY A 683 5.73 -19.43 17.33
N VAL A 684 5.33 -18.35 17.97
CA VAL A 684 6.06 -17.77 19.09
C VAL A 684 5.14 -17.57 20.29
N THR A 685 5.70 -17.77 21.48
CA THR A 685 5.08 -17.34 22.72
C THR A 685 5.97 -16.32 23.40
N PHE A 686 5.41 -15.43 24.16
CA PHE A 686 6.16 -14.43 24.89
C PHE A 686 5.46 -14.05 26.20
N LEU A 687 6.22 -13.53 27.15
CA LEU A 687 5.65 -13.00 28.38
C LEU A 687 4.92 -11.68 28.09
N ASP A 688 3.64 -11.64 28.42
CA ASP A 688 2.82 -10.44 28.31
C ASP A 688 3.17 -9.47 29.47
N PRO A 689 3.83 -8.32 29.18
CA PRO A 689 4.23 -7.38 30.22
C PRO A 689 3.09 -6.60 30.85
N THR A 690 1.89 -6.67 30.25
CA THR A 690 0.72 -5.91 30.72
C THR A 690 -0.16 -6.70 31.69
N ARG A 691 0.08 -8.01 31.81
CA ARG A 691 -0.67 -8.80 32.79
C ARG A 691 -0.08 -8.65 34.18
N SER A 692 -0.83 -8.01 35.06
CA SER A 692 -0.52 -7.91 36.47
C SER A 692 -0.91 -9.19 37.21
N GLY A 693 0.05 -9.99 37.58
CA GLY A 693 -0.10 -11.06 38.57
C GLY A 693 0.94 -10.90 39.64
N THR A 694 0.62 -11.19 40.87
CA THR A 694 1.52 -11.06 42.01
C THR A 694 2.67 -12.06 41.98
N THR A 695 2.60 -13.06 41.09
CA THR A 695 3.70 -14.02 40.81
C THR A 695 3.85 -14.12 39.32
N ARG A 696 4.85 -13.44 38.76
CA ARG A 696 5.20 -13.59 37.34
C ARG A 696 6.03 -14.87 37.17
N THR A 697 5.37 -15.98 37.27
CA THR A 697 5.87 -17.19 36.61
C THR A 697 5.81 -16.91 35.07
N VAL A 698 6.59 -17.65 34.32
CA VAL A 698 6.68 -17.56 32.85
C VAL A 698 5.29 -17.64 32.15
N SER A 699 4.25 -17.89 32.83
CA SER A 699 2.84 -17.85 32.46
C SER A 699 2.18 -16.59 33.07
N PRO A 700 1.32 -15.87 32.31
CA PRO A 700 0.80 -16.29 31.03
C PRO A 700 1.67 -15.83 29.86
N LEU A 701 1.85 -16.70 28.88
CA LEU A 701 2.42 -16.38 27.60
C LEU A 701 1.32 -16.05 26.63
N THR A 702 1.57 -15.09 25.75
CA THR A 702 0.71 -14.82 24.58
C THR A 702 1.30 -15.57 23.41
N ALA A 703 0.48 -16.35 22.72
CA ALA A 703 0.89 -17.13 21.57
C ALA A 703 0.56 -16.43 20.26
N VAL A 704 1.51 -16.43 19.34
CA VAL A 704 1.33 -15.95 17.96
C VAL A 704 1.77 -17.07 17.03
N ASN A 705 0.84 -17.57 16.24
CA ASN A 705 1.10 -18.64 15.28
C ASN A 705 1.36 -18.07 13.91
N ALA A 706 2.37 -18.58 13.23
CA ALA A 706 2.65 -18.25 11.85
C ALA A 706 1.83 -19.09 10.90
N ASN A 707 1.92 -20.41 11.05
CA ASN A 707 1.32 -21.39 10.21
C ASN A 707 0.91 -22.60 11.03
N ARG A 708 0.19 -23.48 10.39
CA ARG A 708 -0.07 -24.80 10.93
C ARG A 708 1.12 -25.72 10.71
N SER A 709 1.48 -26.47 11.74
CA SER A 709 2.40 -27.60 11.63
C SER A 709 1.65 -28.89 11.25
N GLY A 710 2.30 -29.74 10.51
CA GLY A 710 1.81 -31.07 10.19
C GLY A 710 1.50 -31.28 8.73
N THR A 711 1.20 -32.53 8.40
CA THR A 711 0.89 -33.00 7.07
C THR A 711 -0.37 -33.85 7.10
N PRO A 712 -1.18 -33.89 6.04
CA PRO A 712 -1.26 -32.91 4.98
C PRO A 712 -2.00 -31.63 5.40
N TYR A 713 -1.84 -30.58 4.64
CA TYR A 713 -2.62 -29.35 4.84
C TYR A 713 -4.12 -29.60 4.60
N SER A 714 -4.94 -28.98 5.44
CA SER A 714 -6.39 -28.91 5.24
C SER A 714 -6.88 -27.49 5.42
N ALA A 715 -7.54 -26.97 4.39
CA ALA A 715 -8.07 -25.62 4.35
C ALA A 715 -9.03 -25.26 5.47
N ASN A 716 -9.81 -26.22 5.89
CA ASN A 716 -10.88 -26.02 6.87
C ASN A 716 -10.48 -26.36 8.29
N THR A 717 -9.21 -26.53 8.56
CA THR A 717 -8.76 -26.90 9.89
C THR A 717 -8.55 -25.65 10.74
N THR A 718 -9.16 -25.64 11.92
CA THR A 718 -8.89 -24.66 12.96
C THR A 718 -7.51 -24.92 13.53
N TYR A 719 -6.65 -23.90 13.53
CA TYR A 719 -5.35 -23.98 14.16
C TYR A 719 -5.49 -23.82 15.67
N ALA A 720 -5.05 -24.79 16.41
CA ALA A 720 -4.87 -24.63 17.84
C ALA A 720 -3.62 -23.79 18.08
N ASN A 721 -3.71 -22.84 18.98
CA ASN A 721 -2.53 -22.12 19.41
C ASN A 721 -1.61 -23.02 20.24
N PHE A 722 -0.34 -22.72 20.20
CA PHE A 722 0.59 -23.29 21.15
C PHE A 722 0.13 -22.97 22.57
N ASN A 723 0.19 -23.92 23.43
CA ASN A 723 -0.24 -23.84 24.84
C ASN A 723 -1.76 -23.67 25.08
N GLY A 724 -2.59 -23.79 24.06
CA GLY A 724 -4.04 -23.71 24.22
C GLY A 724 -4.57 -22.36 24.67
N LEU A 725 -3.79 -21.29 24.51
CA LEU A 725 -4.15 -19.96 25.02
C LEU A 725 -5.13 -19.19 24.12
N VAL A 726 -5.20 -19.53 22.87
CA VAL A 726 -6.09 -18.87 21.89
C VAL A 726 -6.81 -19.95 21.08
N THR A 727 -8.07 -19.81 20.93
CA THR A 727 -8.94 -20.76 20.22
C THR A 727 -9.38 -20.26 18.84
N THR A 728 -8.93 -19.07 18.43
CA THR A 728 -9.30 -18.50 17.16
C THR A 728 -8.46 -19.01 16.01
N ASN A 729 -9.06 -19.09 14.83
CA ASN A 729 -8.32 -19.35 13.61
C ASN A 729 -7.27 -18.29 13.42
N VAL A 730 -6.03 -18.68 13.40
CA VAL A 730 -4.95 -17.84 12.94
C VAL A 730 -4.80 -18.11 11.44
N ALA A 731 -5.39 -17.27 10.63
CA ALA A 731 -4.96 -17.16 9.26
C ALA A 731 -3.57 -16.54 9.32
N GLY A 732 -2.56 -17.33 9.28
CA GLY A 732 -1.22 -16.83 9.16
C GLY A 732 -1.12 -16.03 7.88
N ALA A 733 -0.96 -14.71 7.98
CA ALA A 733 -0.83 -13.82 6.82
C ALA A 733 0.36 -14.22 5.92
N ASN A 734 1.20 -15.09 6.37
CA ASN A 734 2.38 -15.63 5.73
C ASN A 734 2.18 -17.05 5.19
N TYR A 735 1.05 -17.67 5.45
CA TYR A 735 0.69 -18.96 4.91
C TYR A 735 -0.08 -18.75 3.60
N SER A 736 0.52 -19.10 2.48
CA SER A 736 -0.10 -18.91 1.18
C SER A 736 -0.84 -20.14 0.67
N GLY A 737 -0.63 -21.30 1.29
CA GLY A 737 -1.10 -22.58 0.76
C GLY A 737 -0.50 -22.96 -0.58
N LEU A 738 0.41 -22.17 -1.10
CA LEU A 738 1.13 -22.40 -2.36
C LEU A 738 2.46 -23.07 -2.06
N VAL A 739 2.76 -24.07 -2.86
CA VAL A 739 3.96 -24.87 -2.70
C VAL A 739 5.21 -24.21 -3.23
N ALA A 740 5.10 -23.20 -3.99
CA ALA A 740 6.25 -22.57 -4.62
C ALA A 740 6.20 -21.06 -4.42
N GLY A 741 6.96 -20.55 -3.47
CA GLY A 741 7.13 -19.14 -3.28
C GLY A 741 8.01 -18.80 -2.09
N PRO A 742 8.68 -17.67 -2.10
CA PRO A 742 9.60 -17.26 -1.04
C PRO A 742 8.90 -16.93 0.28
N THR A 743 7.56 -17.02 0.32
CA THR A 743 6.74 -16.71 1.49
C THR A 743 6.03 -17.94 2.07
N SER A 744 6.20 -19.11 1.48
CA SER A 744 5.63 -20.36 1.94
C SER A 744 6.68 -21.24 2.63
N GLU A 745 6.28 -21.90 3.71
CA GLU A 745 7.11 -22.90 4.39
C GLU A 745 6.93 -24.30 3.80
N ASP A 746 6.04 -24.49 2.85
CA ASP A 746 5.74 -25.78 2.27
C ASP A 746 6.92 -26.31 1.48
N VAL A 747 7.28 -27.54 1.77
CA VAL A 747 8.22 -28.31 0.97
C VAL A 747 7.46 -29.38 0.20
N ARG A 748 7.63 -29.37 -1.09
CA ARG A 748 7.07 -30.35 -1.97
C ARG A 748 8.13 -31.35 -2.43
N LEU A 749 7.94 -32.59 -2.08
CA LEU A 749 8.73 -33.70 -2.59
C LEU A 749 8.11 -34.15 -3.91
N LEU A 750 8.91 -34.17 -4.95
CA LEU A 750 8.44 -34.31 -6.32
C LEU A 750 8.89 -35.64 -6.93
N PRO A 751 8.09 -36.23 -7.84
CA PRO A 751 8.56 -37.26 -8.73
C PRO A 751 9.53 -36.68 -9.77
N ASP A 752 10.29 -37.52 -10.42
CA ASP A 752 11.08 -37.23 -11.60
C ASP A 752 10.88 -38.37 -12.57
N LEU A 753 9.93 -38.23 -13.47
CA LEU A 753 9.58 -39.28 -14.45
C LEU A 753 10.44 -39.11 -15.66
N SER A 754 10.84 -40.23 -16.24
CA SER A 754 11.51 -40.25 -17.52
C SER A 754 11.01 -41.40 -18.40
N ILE A 755 11.20 -41.28 -19.68
CA ILE A 755 10.87 -42.36 -20.59
C ILE A 755 11.97 -42.52 -21.64
N SER A 756 12.41 -43.76 -21.83
CA SER A 756 13.27 -44.11 -22.92
C SER A 756 12.53 -45.00 -23.95
N LYS A 757 12.98 -44.94 -25.19
CA LYS A 757 12.41 -45.70 -26.31
C LYS A 757 13.49 -46.38 -27.05
N SER A 758 13.26 -47.66 -27.35
CA SER A 758 14.17 -48.46 -28.14
C SER A 758 13.44 -49.27 -29.22
N ALA A 759 14.11 -49.55 -30.29
CA ALA A 759 13.65 -50.37 -31.41
C ALA A 759 14.85 -50.77 -32.27
N PRO A 760 14.68 -51.60 -33.30
CA PRO A 760 15.72 -51.84 -34.30
C PRO A 760 16.09 -50.52 -35.02
N THR A 761 17.39 -50.34 -35.27
CA THR A 761 17.93 -49.17 -35.99
C THR A 761 17.56 -49.16 -37.49
N SER A 762 17.15 -50.31 -38.03
CA SER A 762 16.69 -50.45 -39.41
C SER A 762 15.50 -51.40 -39.49
N ALA A 763 14.62 -51.14 -40.44
CA ALA A 763 13.47 -52.00 -40.71
C ALA A 763 13.17 -52.05 -42.23
N VAL A 764 12.50 -53.14 -42.70
CA VAL A 764 12.15 -53.33 -44.09
C VAL A 764 10.70 -52.98 -44.36
N VAL A 765 10.41 -52.34 -45.50
CA VAL A 765 9.01 -52.09 -45.93
C VAL A 765 8.25 -53.42 -46.02
N GLY A 766 7.07 -53.50 -45.42
CA GLY A 766 6.24 -54.66 -45.33
C GLY A 766 6.55 -55.62 -44.19
N ALA A 767 7.64 -55.38 -43.45
CA ALA A 767 7.94 -56.11 -42.23
C ALA A 767 7.42 -55.40 -40.98
N THR A 768 7.37 -56.16 -39.89
CA THR A 768 7.05 -55.63 -38.56
C THR A 768 8.27 -55.53 -37.67
N PHE A 769 8.29 -54.56 -36.75
CA PHE A 769 9.25 -54.49 -35.66
C PHE A 769 8.58 -53.99 -34.37
N THR A 770 9.26 -54.13 -33.25
CA THR A 770 8.71 -53.80 -31.95
C THR A 770 9.42 -52.59 -31.35
N TYR A 771 8.66 -51.64 -30.89
CA TYR A 771 9.08 -50.56 -29.95
C TYR A 771 9.00 -51.11 -28.54
N THR A 772 10.00 -50.73 -27.74
CA THR A 772 9.98 -50.90 -26.27
C THR A 772 10.07 -49.54 -25.64
N LEU A 773 9.08 -49.20 -24.83
CA LEU A 773 8.98 -47.97 -24.02
C LEU A 773 9.29 -48.34 -22.59
N THR A 774 10.30 -47.68 -22.03
CA THR A 774 10.72 -47.92 -20.64
C THR A 774 10.53 -46.67 -19.81
N PRO A 775 9.39 -46.53 -19.14
CA PRO A 775 9.18 -45.47 -18.18
C PRO A 775 9.90 -45.73 -16.86
N GLN A 776 10.38 -44.66 -16.19
CA GLN A 776 11.12 -44.73 -14.96
C GLN A 776 10.75 -43.60 -14.03
N ASN A 777 10.73 -43.84 -12.73
CA ASN A 777 10.70 -42.82 -11.70
C ASN A 777 12.11 -42.63 -11.14
N ASN A 778 12.77 -41.54 -11.49
CA ASN A 778 14.08 -41.16 -10.96
C ASN A 778 13.98 -40.40 -9.64
N GLY A 779 12.79 -39.87 -9.32
CA GLY A 779 12.50 -39.09 -8.14
C GLY A 779 12.09 -39.94 -6.95
N ARG A 780 11.41 -39.30 -6.01
CA ARG A 780 10.95 -39.94 -4.78
C ARG A 780 9.83 -40.95 -5.02
N ALA A 781 9.68 -41.87 -4.05
CA ALA A 781 8.65 -42.88 -4.11
C ALA A 781 7.24 -42.24 -4.15
N ILE A 782 6.41 -42.83 -5.00
CA ILE A 782 5.03 -42.42 -5.21
C ILE A 782 4.13 -43.38 -4.44
N ALA A 783 3.54 -42.94 -3.32
CA ALA A 783 2.79 -43.83 -2.43
C ALA A 783 1.41 -44.20 -2.98
N GLN A 784 0.81 -43.30 -3.76
CA GLN A 784 -0.50 -43.51 -4.36
C GLN A 784 -0.61 -42.68 -5.62
N GLN A 785 -1.66 -42.87 -6.41
CA GLN A 785 -1.90 -42.07 -7.60
C GLN A 785 -2.04 -40.60 -7.23
N VAL A 786 -0.95 -39.84 -7.38
CA VAL A 786 -0.91 -38.38 -7.13
C VAL A 786 -0.38 -37.71 -8.37
N PHE A 787 -1.21 -37.66 -9.37
CA PHE A 787 -0.85 -37.00 -10.61
C PHE A 787 -1.96 -36.07 -10.98
N ALA A 788 -1.79 -34.85 -10.86
CA ALA A 788 -2.42 -33.87 -11.69
C ALA A 788 -1.92 -32.55 -11.51
N ALA A 789 -1.95 -32.10 -12.62
CA ALA A 789 -1.53 -30.86 -13.14
C ALA A 789 -2.02 -29.63 -12.41
N SER A 790 -2.95 -29.55 -11.70
CA SER A 790 -3.33 -28.36 -10.99
C SER A 790 -3.19 -28.58 -9.50
N GLN A 791 -2.07 -28.18 -8.99
CA GLN A 791 -2.19 -27.65 -7.66
C GLN A 791 -3.20 -26.54 -7.72
N ALA A 792 -4.28 -26.77 -7.04
CA ALA A 792 -5.17 -25.70 -6.75
C ALA A 792 -4.32 -24.58 -6.14
N THR A 793 -4.48 -23.43 -6.71
CA THR A 793 -3.82 -22.20 -6.30
C THR A 793 -4.23 -21.77 -4.90
N ASP A 794 -4.92 -22.64 -4.19
CA ASP A 794 -5.55 -22.34 -2.94
C ASP A 794 -5.28 -23.44 -1.92
N ALA A 795 -4.89 -22.99 -0.78
CA ALA A 795 -4.87 -23.75 0.43
C ALA A 795 -6.18 -24.53 0.73
N SER A 796 -7.25 -24.18 0.09
CA SER A 796 -8.55 -24.85 0.24
C SER A 796 -8.63 -26.17 -0.50
N ALA A 797 -7.80 -26.42 -1.47
CA ALA A 797 -7.85 -27.67 -2.23
C ALA A 797 -6.86 -28.69 -1.64
N GLY A 798 -7.15 -29.18 -0.49
CA GLY A 798 -6.37 -30.20 0.19
C GLY A 798 -6.35 -31.58 -0.48
N VAL A 799 -6.92 -31.73 -1.65
CA VAL A 799 -6.90 -32.98 -2.42
C VAL A 799 -6.38 -32.67 -3.81
N LEU A 800 -5.20 -33.16 -4.11
CA LEU A 800 -4.71 -33.24 -5.48
C LEU A 800 -5.69 -34.16 -6.25
N ALA A 801 -6.28 -33.63 -7.32
CA ALA A 801 -7.07 -34.46 -8.21
C ALA A 801 -6.14 -35.53 -8.77
N SER A 802 -6.53 -36.79 -8.64
CA SER A 802 -5.77 -37.90 -9.19
C SER A 802 -6.00 -37.98 -10.68
N SER A 803 -4.94 -37.87 -11.47
CA SER A 803 -4.95 -38.20 -12.88
C SER A 803 -4.07 -39.43 -13.13
N PRO A 804 -4.48 -40.38 -13.93
CA PRO A 804 -3.66 -41.52 -14.22
C PRO A 804 -2.39 -41.10 -14.99
N LEU A 805 -1.29 -41.81 -14.72
CA LEU A 805 -0.06 -41.66 -15.48
C LEU A 805 -0.30 -42.09 -16.92
N THR A 806 0.10 -41.30 -17.87
CA THR A 806 -0.10 -41.58 -19.27
C THR A 806 1.24 -41.56 -20.05
N ILE A 807 1.35 -42.45 -21.00
CA ILE A 807 2.40 -42.45 -22.00
C ILE A 807 1.72 -42.19 -23.34
N THR A 808 2.16 -41.21 -24.07
CA THR A 808 1.66 -40.88 -25.40
C THR A 808 2.75 -41.13 -26.45
N ASP A 809 2.52 -42.07 -27.33
CA ASP A 809 3.44 -42.40 -28.43
C ASP A 809 2.82 -41.98 -29.77
N THR A 810 3.44 -41.03 -30.44
CA THR A 810 2.97 -40.54 -31.76
C THR A 810 3.76 -41.19 -32.89
N LEU A 811 3.16 -42.19 -33.50
CA LEU A 811 3.77 -42.93 -34.58
C LEU A 811 3.92 -42.04 -35.83
N PRO A 812 5.10 -42.01 -36.45
CA PRO A 812 5.32 -41.29 -37.70
C PRO A 812 4.57 -41.97 -38.86
N VAL A 813 4.28 -41.18 -39.90
CA VAL A 813 3.59 -41.64 -41.11
C VAL A 813 4.29 -42.86 -41.68
N GLY A 814 3.50 -43.88 -42.00
CA GLY A 814 3.98 -45.16 -42.53
C GLY A 814 4.41 -46.17 -41.50
N LEU A 815 4.11 -45.92 -40.22
CA LEU A 815 4.11 -46.93 -39.17
C LEU A 815 2.70 -47.11 -38.64
N SER A 816 2.22 -48.35 -38.61
CA SER A 816 0.88 -48.68 -38.13
C SER A 816 0.96 -49.82 -37.10
N PRO A 817 0.30 -49.73 -35.97
CA PRO A 817 0.29 -50.80 -35.00
C PRO A 817 -0.37 -52.07 -35.62
N THR A 818 0.23 -53.23 -35.38
CA THR A 818 -0.37 -54.54 -35.78
C THR A 818 -1.31 -55.09 -34.73
N GLY A 819 -1.35 -54.50 -33.56
CA GLY A 819 -2.19 -54.82 -32.41
C GLY A 819 -2.05 -53.76 -31.36
N ALA A 820 -2.77 -53.86 -30.25
CA ALA A 820 -2.64 -52.96 -29.12
C ALA A 820 -1.22 -53.01 -28.52
N PHE A 821 -0.67 -51.88 -28.14
CA PHE A 821 0.53 -51.84 -27.30
C PHE A 821 0.21 -52.49 -25.94
N ASN A 822 1.14 -53.23 -25.39
CA ASN A 822 0.96 -54.02 -24.18
C ASN A 822 2.02 -53.71 -23.12
N GLY A 823 1.61 -53.59 -21.91
CA GLY A 823 2.51 -53.53 -20.74
C GLY A 823 1.75 -53.99 -19.48
N VAL A 824 2.45 -54.59 -18.56
CA VAL A 824 1.84 -55.03 -17.29
C VAL A 824 1.27 -53.81 -16.57
N ASN A 825 -0.02 -53.84 -16.26
CA ASN A 825 -0.79 -52.78 -15.64
C ASN A 825 -1.03 -51.54 -16.53
N TRP A 826 -0.62 -51.56 -17.82
CA TRP A 826 -0.92 -50.49 -18.76
C TRP A 826 -2.11 -50.84 -19.63
N THR A 827 -2.99 -49.89 -19.83
CA THR A 827 -4.08 -49.97 -20.79
C THR A 827 -3.79 -49.04 -21.97
N CYS A 828 -3.58 -49.55 -23.15
CA CYS A 828 -3.17 -48.79 -24.33
C CYS A 828 -4.28 -48.76 -25.39
N THR A 829 -4.54 -47.58 -25.97
CA THR A 829 -5.51 -47.36 -27.05
C THR A 829 -4.93 -46.42 -28.10
N GLY A 830 -5.48 -46.46 -29.30
CA GLY A 830 -5.06 -45.57 -30.40
C GLY A 830 -4.31 -46.32 -31.52
N THR A 831 -4.21 -45.68 -32.69
CA THR A 831 -3.57 -46.26 -33.89
C THR A 831 -2.45 -45.40 -34.46
N SER A 832 -2.62 -44.10 -34.60
CA SER A 832 -1.56 -43.17 -35.03
C SER A 832 -0.90 -42.46 -33.83
N THR A 833 -1.70 -42.21 -32.82
CA THR A 833 -1.23 -41.78 -31.50
C THR A 833 -1.73 -42.84 -30.53
N VAL A 834 -0.80 -43.51 -29.90
CA VAL A 834 -1.07 -44.53 -28.91
C VAL A 834 -0.96 -43.90 -27.54
N VAL A 835 -2.02 -44.01 -26.76
CA VAL A 835 -2.08 -43.53 -25.39
C VAL A 835 -2.18 -44.74 -24.46
N CYS A 836 -1.18 -44.90 -23.60
CA CYS A 836 -1.17 -45.93 -22.56
C CYS A 836 -1.42 -45.29 -21.19
N THR A 837 -2.40 -45.76 -20.45
CA THR A 837 -2.77 -45.26 -19.13
C THR A 837 -2.43 -46.33 -18.09
N LEU A 838 -1.80 -45.92 -17.01
CA LEU A 838 -1.56 -46.77 -15.85
C LEU A 838 -2.72 -46.64 -14.88
N PRO A 839 -3.59 -47.66 -14.75
CA PRO A 839 -4.73 -47.59 -13.85
C PRO A 839 -4.33 -47.70 -12.36
N ASP A 840 -5.26 -47.44 -11.52
CA ASP A 840 -5.18 -46.83 -10.22
C ASP A 840 -4.69 -47.68 -9.06
N SER A 841 -4.74 -48.94 -9.05
CA SER A 841 -4.69 -49.60 -7.73
C SER A 841 -3.61 -50.65 -7.53
N SER A 842 -3.13 -51.28 -8.60
CA SER A 842 -2.18 -52.40 -8.48
C SER A 842 -0.70 -52.00 -8.73
N ALA A 843 -0.48 -50.77 -9.24
CA ALA A 843 0.86 -50.32 -9.60
C ALA A 843 1.57 -49.55 -8.45
N TYR A 844 0.85 -49.16 -7.43
CA TYR A 844 1.37 -48.33 -6.35
C TYR A 844 1.60 -49.13 -5.05
N PRO A 845 2.60 -48.82 -4.23
CA PRO A 845 3.56 -47.72 -4.38
C PRO A 845 4.63 -47.98 -5.43
N ILE A 846 5.02 -46.90 -6.13
CA ILE A 846 6.15 -46.95 -7.05
C ILE A 846 7.39 -46.48 -6.33
N ALA A 847 8.38 -47.33 -6.19
CA ALA A 847 9.57 -46.99 -5.43
C ALA A 847 10.42 -45.91 -6.16
N ALA A 848 11.24 -45.23 -5.38
CA ALA A 848 12.24 -44.31 -5.93
C ALA A 848 13.25 -45.06 -6.80
N ALA A 849 13.74 -44.37 -7.82
CA ALA A 849 14.77 -44.86 -8.77
C ALA A 849 14.43 -46.23 -9.41
N THR A 850 13.16 -46.48 -9.70
CA THR A 850 12.71 -47.75 -10.28
C THR A 850 12.05 -47.55 -11.64
N ASN A 851 12.18 -48.60 -12.48
CA ASN A 851 11.44 -48.66 -13.74
C ASN A 851 10.02 -49.14 -13.50
N PHE A 852 9.08 -48.56 -14.23
CA PHE A 852 7.75 -49.12 -14.40
C PHE A 852 7.81 -50.35 -15.32
N ALA A 853 6.71 -51.09 -15.37
CA ALA A 853 6.58 -52.13 -16.39
C ALA A 853 6.70 -51.54 -17.77
N GLN A 854 7.55 -52.16 -18.59
CA GLN A 854 7.72 -51.72 -19.97
C GLN A 854 6.44 -51.87 -20.78
N VAL A 855 6.28 -50.98 -21.76
CA VAL A 855 5.23 -51.07 -22.76
C VAL A 855 5.86 -51.47 -24.11
N THR A 856 5.34 -52.47 -24.72
CA THR A 856 5.83 -52.95 -26.03
C THR A 856 4.72 -52.84 -27.07
N GLY A 857 5.10 -52.43 -28.29
CA GLY A 857 4.17 -52.30 -29.40
C GLY A 857 4.80 -52.68 -30.73
N THR A 858 4.14 -53.59 -31.45
CA THR A 858 4.62 -54.02 -32.78
C THR A 858 3.96 -53.18 -33.87
N VAL A 859 4.75 -52.64 -34.76
CA VAL A 859 4.31 -51.80 -35.86
C VAL A 859 4.69 -52.42 -37.22
N LEU A 860 3.81 -52.22 -38.17
CA LEU A 860 4.05 -52.56 -39.58
C LEU A 860 4.62 -51.37 -40.31
N VAL A 861 5.64 -51.55 -41.10
CA VAL A 861 6.25 -50.51 -41.94
C VAL A 861 5.53 -50.44 -43.28
N THR A 862 4.95 -49.32 -43.62
CA THR A 862 4.29 -49.03 -44.88
C THR A 862 4.80 -47.77 -45.56
N CYS A 863 4.65 -47.66 -46.87
CA CYS A 863 4.82 -46.42 -47.60
C CYS A 863 3.43 -45.75 -47.88
N PRO A 864 3.34 -44.42 -48.00
CA PRO A 864 4.44 -43.44 -48.01
C PRO A 864 4.96 -43.10 -46.62
N GLY A 865 6.15 -42.53 -46.60
CA GLY A 865 6.75 -42.03 -45.35
C GLY A 865 8.23 -41.73 -45.58
N ALA A 866 8.85 -40.98 -44.66
CA ALA A 866 10.28 -40.69 -44.75
C ALA A 866 11.14 -41.95 -44.61
N ASP A 867 12.32 -41.99 -45.22
CA ASP A 867 13.26 -43.11 -45.11
C ASP A 867 13.81 -43.24 -43.68
N ILE A 868 13.85 -42.15 -42.99
CA ILE A 868 14.19 -42.12 -41.56
C ILE A 868 12.90 -41.83 -40.79
N ARG A 869 12.49 -42.77 -39.95
CA ARG A 869 11.29 -42.66 -39.13
C ARG A 869 11.68 -42.26 -37.69
N THR A 870 11.48 -41.02 -37.35
CA THR A 870 11.66 -40.56 -35.98
C THR A 870 10.36 -40.69 -35.23
N ASN A 871 10.34 -41.50 -34.18
CA ASN A 871 9.18 -41.74 -33.34
C ASN A 871 9.43 -41.14 -31.94
N THR A 872 8.50 -40.36 -31.49
CA THR A 872 8.57 -39.65 -30.20
C THR A 872 7.52 -40.20 -29.28
N VAL A 873 7.93 -40.46 -28.05
CA VAL A 873 7.07 -40.87 -26.94
C VAL A 873 7.20 -39.86 -25.81
N ILE A 874 6.12 -39.56 -25.16
CA ILE A 874 6.08 -38.63 -24.02
C ILE A 874 5.39 -39.35 -22.86
N ILE A 875 6.00 -39.31 -21.68
CA ILE A 875 5.32 -39.66 -20.42
C ILE A 875 4.74 -38.37 -19.83
N SER A 876 3.51 -38.41 -19.33
CA SER A 876 2.91 -37.25 -18.68
C SER A 876 3.72 -36.85 -17.46
N PRO A 877 3.99 -35.56 -17.28
CA PRO A 877 4.77 -35.11 -16.14
C PRO A 877 4.06 -35.44 -14.83
N GLY A 878 4.81 -35.77 -13.83
CA GLY A 878 4.34 -35.85 -12.46
C GLY A 878 3.89 -34.48 -11.95
N SER A 879 3.01 -34.46 -10.96
CA SER A 879 2.52 -33.20 -10.41
C SER A 879 3.67 -32.33 -9.87
N GLY A 880 3.92 -31.18 -10.52
CA GLY A 880 4.98 -30.25 -10.16
C GLY A 880 6.40 -30.67 -10.54
N GLU A 881 6.54 -31.70 -11.35
CA GLU A 881 7.81 -32.09 -11.89
C GLU A 881 8.51 -30.95 -12.65
N THR A 882 9.79 -30.81 -12.42
CA THR A 882 10.58 -29.71 -12.99
C THR A 882 11.54 -30.16 -14.08
N GLN A 883 11.86 -31.46 -14.13
CA GLN A 883 12.79 -32.06 -15.12
C GLN A 883 12.02 -32.63 -16.32
N LEU A 884 11.38 -31.75 -17.07
CA LEU A 884 10.51 -32.18 -18.19
C LEU A 884 11.27 -32.65 -19.44
N ALA A 885 12.55 -32.40 -19.53
CA ALA A 885 13.34 -32.78 -20.71
C ALA A 885 13.49 -34.31 -20.88
N ASN A 886 13.53 -35.06 -19.76
CA ASN A 886 13.64 -36.51 -19.74
C ASN A 886 12.31 -37.25 -19.90
N ASN A 887 11.18 -36.49 -19.92
CA ASN A 887 9.84 -37.03 -20.15
C ASN A 887 9.59 -37.34 -21.62
N THR A 888 10.54 -37.09 -22.49
CA THR A 888 10.44 -37.33 -23.91
C THR A 888 11.51 -38.34 -24.36
N GLY A 889 11.07 -39.43 -24.89
CA GLY A 889 11.95 -40.43 -25.55
C GLY A 889 11.80 -40.38 -27.06
N VAL A 890 12.91 -40.39 -27.75
CA VAL A 890 12.95 -40.37 -29.24
C VAL A 890 13.76 -41.53 -29.75
N PHE A 891 13.27 -42.17 -30.76
CA PHE A 891 14.00 -43.23 -31.46
C PHE A 891 13.86 -43.11 -33.00
N THR A 892 14.94 -43.38 -33.71
CA THR A 892 14.98 -43.24 -35.16
C THR A 892 15.29 -44.60 -35.82
N THR A 893 14.42 -45.00 -36.74
CA THR A 893 14.58 -46.25 -37.52
C THR A 893 14.74 -45.92 -39.00
N THR A 894 15.78 -46.44 -39.63
CA THR A 894 16.01 -46.30 -41.09
C THR A 894 15.22 -47.37 -41.84
N ILE A 895 14.52 -46.98 -42.87
CA ILE A 895 13.68 -47.87 -43.66
C ILE A 895 14.41 -48.28 -44.98
N THR A 896 14.43 -49.55 -45.27
CA THR A 896 15.04 -50.09 -46.51
C THR A 896 14.12 -51.16 -47.17
N PRO A 897 13.92 -51.16 -48.47
CA PRO A 897 14.33 -50.07 -49.36
C PRO A 897 13.62 -48.74 -49.01
N THR A 898 14.17 -47.67 -49.56
CA THR A 898 13.61 -46.31 -49.31
C THR A 898 12.20 -46.25 -49.88
N CYS A 899 11.31 -45.52 -49.13
CA CYS A 899 9.98 -45.16 -49.60
C CYS A 899 10.06 -44.01 -50.64
N VAL A 900 9.95 -44.40 -51.86
CA VAL A 900 9.95 -43.42 -52.94
C VAL A 900 8.54 -42.97 -53.26
N ASN A 901 8.30 -41.67 -53.31
CA ASN A 901 7.01 -41.09 -53.64
C ASN A 901 6.85 -40.93 -55.17
N ALA A 902 5.65 -41.19 -55.64
CA ALA A 902 5.28 -40.80 -57.02
C ALA A 902 5.05 -39.29 -57.07
N ALA A 903 5.45 -38.66 -58.15
CA ALA A 903 5.12 -37.24 -58.44
C ALA A 903 4.37 -37.20 -59.77
N LEU A 904 3.07 -37.00 -59.69
CA LEU A 904 2.21 -37.01 -60.88
C LEU A 904 2.03 -35.61 -61.42
N THR A 905 2.18 -35.50 -62.73
CA THR A 905 1.80 -34.29 -63.49
C THR A 905 0.73 -34.64 -64.49
N VAL A 906 -0.21 -33.75 -64.71
CA VAL A 906 -1.26 -33.84 -65.72
C VAL A 906 -1.25 -32.59 -66.56
N VAL A 907 -1.03 -32.79 -67.87
CA VAL A 907 -1.10 -31.68 -68.83
C VAL A 907 -2.19 -32.00 -69.85
N LYS A 908 -3.09 -31.05 -70.11
CA LYS A 908 -4.14 -31.13 -71.12
C LYS A 908 -3.99 -29.98 -72.08
N SER A 909 -3.99 -30.23 -73.39
CA SER A 909 -3.87 -29.22 -74.41
C SER A 909 -4.58 -29.71 -75.69
N ASN A 910 -5.19 -28.83 -76.42
CA ASN A 910 -5.68 -29.06 -77.79
C ASN A 910 -4.85 -28.30 -78.79
N GLY A 911 -3.75 -27.66 -78.40
CA GLY A 911 -2.78 -26.97 -79.25
C GLY A 911 -3.28 -25.71 -79.97
N VAL A 912 -4.50 -25.24 -79.67
CA VAL A 912 -5.10 -24.06 -80.28
C VAL A 912 -5.72 -23.14 -79.27
N SER A 913 -5.65 -21.85 -79.49
CA SER A 913 -6.25 -20.81 -78.60
C SER A 913 -7.72 -20.48 -78.97
N THR A 914 -8.18 -20.86 -80.09
CA THR A 914 -9.55 -20.60 -80.57
C THR A 914 -10.14 -21.84 -81.23
N LEU A 915 -11.47 -22.02 -81.10
CA LEU A 915 -12.21 -23.12 -81.67
C LEU A 915 -13.41 -22.57 -82.45
N VAL A 916 -13.72 -23.19 -83.55
CA VAL A 916 -14.87 -22.83 -84.36
C VAL A 916 -16.03 -23.79 -84.11
N ALA A 917 -17.21 -23.20 -83.88
CA ALA A 917 -18.44 -23.95 -83.61
C ALA A 917 -18.74 -24.94 -84.81
N GLY A 918 -19.19 -26.14 -84.45
CA GLY A 918 -19.44 -27.19 -85.35
C GLY A 918 -18.23 -27.95 -85.86
N GLN A 919 -17.02 -27.58 -85.53
CA GLN A 919 -15.82 -28.36 -85.86
C GLN A 919 -15.45 -29.31 -84.67
N SER A 920 -14.52 -30.16 -84.92
CA SER A 920 -13.96 -31.05 -83.86
C SER A 920 -12.60 -30.53 -83.37
N THR A 921 -12.27 -30.75 -82.19
CA THR A 921 -10.95 -30.52 -81.58
C THR A 921 -10.48 -31.78 -80.87
N SER A 922 -9.21 -32.00 -80.90
CA SER A 922 -8.62 -33.17 -80.21
C SER A 922 -7.76 -32.68 -79.03
N TYR A 923 -8.10 -33.11 -77.81
CA TYR A 923 -7.33 -32.84 -76.58
C TYR A 923 -6.31 -33.96 -76.37
N THR A 924 -5.09 -33.56 -76.13
CA THR A 924 -4.04 -34.47 -75.65
C THR A 924 -3.95 -34.30 -74.13
N ILE A 925 -4.16 -35.35 -73.39
CA ILE A 925 -4.03 -35.41 -71.93
C ILE A 925 -2.89 -36.30 -71.58
N THR A 926 -1.81 -35.77 -71.09
CA THR A 926 -0.63 -36.54 -70.64
C THR A 926 -0.56 -36.59 -69.12
N VAL A 927 -0.54 -37.78 -68.58
CA VAL A 927 -0.32 -38.06 -67.15
C VAL A 927 1.09 -38.66 -67.04
N ALA A 928 2.01 -37.99 -66.42
CA ALA A 928 3.37 -38.43 -66.20
C ALA A 928 3.67 -38.62 -64.70
N ASN A 929 4.49 -39.58 -64.40
CA ASN A 929 5.07 -39.78 -63.09
C ASN A 929 6.54 -39.38 -63.14
N GLU A 930 6.80 -38.17 -62.65
CA GLU A 930 8.14 -37.60 -62.56
C GLU A 930 8.88 -38.04 -61.30
N GLY A 931 8.15 -38.64 -60.36
CA GLY A 931 8.71 -39.09 -59.12
C GLY A 931 9.40 -40.41 -59.13
N PRO A 932 10.22 -40.76 -58.17
CA PRO A 932 10.95 -42.03 -58.11
C PRO A 932 10.07 -43.24 -57.75
N GLY A 933 8.84 -43.03 -57.23
CA GLY A 933 7.90 -44.08 -56.86
C GLY A 933 6.91 -44.41 -57.98
N ALA A 934 6.51 -45.66 -58.10
CA ALA A 934 5.49 -46.10 -59.07
C ALA A 934 4.09 -45.60 -58.63
N ALA A 935 3.25 -45.19 -59.57
CA ALA A 935 1.92 -44.66 -59.38
C ALA A 935 0.83 -45.50 -60.06
N GLY A 936 0.96 -46.81 -60.08
CA GLY A 936 -0.09 -47.70 -60.60
C GLY A 936 -1.40 -47.54 -59.83
N GLY A 937 -2.54 -47.65 -60.53
CA GLY A 937 -3.88 -47.39 -59.95
C GLY A 937 -4.32 -45.94 -59.97
N THR A 938 -3.52 -45.00 -60.53
CA THR A 938 -3.87 -43.61 -60.71
C THR A 938 -5.14 -43.46 -61.52
N THR A 939 -6.08 -42.62 -61.04
CA THR A 939 -7.36 -42.41 -61.73
C THR A 939 -7.34 -41.05 -62.43
N LEU A 940 -7.50 -41.07 -63.76
CA LEU A 940 -7.67 -39.87 -64.58
C LEU A 940 -9.15 -39.57 -64.79
N LYS A 941 -9.56 -38.32 -64.49
CA LYS A 941 -10.90 -37.81 -64.80
C LYS A 941 -10.79 -36.57 -65.69
N ASP A 942 -11.71 -36.50 -66.63
CA ASP A 942 -11.89 -35.32 -67.49
C ASP A 942 -13.39 -35.04 -67.64
N PRO A 943 -13.99 -34.30 -66.64
CA PRO A 943 -15.41 -34.08 -66.57
C PRO A 943 -15.94 -33.35 -67.80
N VAL A 944 -17.21 -33.57 -68.08
CA VAL A 944 -17.92 -32.92 -69.23
C VAL A 944 -17.88 -31.40 -69.02
N VAL A 945 -17.53 -30.69 -70.07
CA VAL A 945 -17.48 -29.23 -70.12
C VAL A 945 -18.58 -28.71 -71.07
N PRO A 946 -19.43 -27.74 -70.64
CA PRO A 946 -20.41 -27.14 -71.51
C PRO A 946 -19.77 -26.55 -72.77
N GLY A 947 -20.32 -26.78 -73.90
CA GLY A 947 -19.82 -26.32 -75.22
C GLY A 947 -18.86 -27.29 -75.90
N LEU A 948 -18.61 -28.46 -75.27
CA LEU A 948 -17.92 -29.54 -75.93
C LEU A 948 -18.75 -30.82 -75.83
N SER A 949 -18.78 -31.60 -76.87
CA SER A 949 -19.41 -32.92 -76.92
C SER A 949 -18.36 -33.96 -77.27
N CYS A 950 -17.93 -34.71 -76.30
CA CYS A 950 -16.92 -35.79 -76.49
C CYS A 950 -17.64 -37.14 -76.36
N THR A 951 -17.99 -37.75 -77.49
CA THR A 951 -18.76 -39.01 -77.56
C THR A 951 -17.90 -40.22 -77.91
N ALA A 952 -16.77 -39.99 -78.57
CA ALA A 952 -15.84 -41.05 -78.93
C ALA A 952 -14.97 -41.43 -77.73
N ASN A 953 -14.68 -42.74 -77.65
CA ASN A 953 -13.73 -43.19 -76.61
C ASN A 953 -12.33 -42.64 -76.92
N PRO A 954 -11.57 -42.23 -75.91
CA PRO A 954 -10.20 -41.70 -76.13
C PRO A 954 -9.29 -42.86 -76.60
N THR A 955 -8.27 -42.46 -77.29
CA THR A 955 -7.16 -43.38 -77.56
C THR A 955 -6.11 -43.17 -76.47
N CYS A 956 -5.30 -44.20 -76.29
CA CYS A 956 -4.27 -44.14 -75.27
C CYS A 956 -2.95 -44.71 -75.79
N THR A 957 -1.87 -44.04 -75.50
CA THR A 957 -0.49 -44.51 -75.70
C THR A 957 0.31 -44.42 -74.40
N ALA A 958 1.17 -45.37 -74.17
CA ALA A 958 2.00 -45.38 -72.95
C ALA A 958 3.47 -45.47 -73.31
N THR A 959 4.31 -44.76 -72.50
CA THR A 959 5.76 -44.94 -72.63
C THR A 959 6.20 -46.28 -71.97
N ALA A 960 7.43 -46.67 -72.16
CA ALA A 960 7.97 -47.85 -71.49
C ALA A 960 7.91 -47.66 -69.99
N GLY A 961 7.37 -48.61 -69.26
CA GLY A 961 7.12 -48.52 -67.79
C GLY A 961 5.73 -48.05 -67.42
N ALA A 962 4.88 -47.64 -68.36
CA ALA A 962 3.45 -47.35 -68.12
C ALA A 962 2.57 -48.32 -68.93
N ALA A 963 1.30 -48.40 -68.48
CA ALA A 963 0.31 -49.19 -69.23
C ALA A 963 -1.00 -48.41 -69.32
N CYS A 964 -1.63 -48.43 -70.50
CA CYS A 964 -2.95 -47.86 -70.69
C CYS A 964 -4.03 -48.68 -69.97
N PRO A 965 -5.11 -47.98 -69.59
CA PRO A 965 -6.33 -48.66 -69.05
C PRO A 965 -6.85 -49.72 -70.03
N THR A 966 -7.30 -50.84 -69.55
CA THR A 966 -7.83 -51.92 -70.33
C THR A 966 -9.18 -51.58 -70.97
N SER A 967 -9.88 -50.62 -70.50
CA SER A 967 -11.09 -50.02 -71.01
C SER A 967 -10.96 -48.52 -71.09
N LEU A 968 -11.24 -47.99 -72.31
CA LEU A 968 -11.14 -46.55 -72.63
C LEU A 968 -12.46 -45.92 -72.80
N ALA A 969 -13.49 -46.31 -72.02
CA ALA A 969 -14.86 -45.79 -72.21
C ALA A 969 -14.90 -44.30 -71.84
N ILE A 970 -15.47 -43.46 -72.71
CA ILE A 970 -15.62 -42.05 -72.53
C ILE A 970 -16.45 -41.74 -71.32
N GLY A 971 -17.50 -42.53 -71.05
CA GLY A 971 -18.32 -42.36 -69.80
C GLY A 971 -17.54 -42.60 -68.52
N SER A 972 -16.55 -43.44 -68.55
CA SER A 972 -15.63 -43.62 -67.40
C SER A 972 -14.71 -42.43 -67.25
N LEU A 973 -14.12 -41.90 -68.25
CA LEU A 973 -13.25 -40.75 -68.23
C LEU A 973 -13.98 -39.49 -67.69
N GLN A 974 -15.21 -39.32 -68.22
CA GLN A 974 -16.04 -38.17 -67.79
C GLN A 974 -16.77 -38.37 -66.47
N GLY A 975 -16.78 -39.56 -65.90
CA GLY A 975 -17.47 -39.93 -64.63
C GLY A 975 -16.53 -40.45 -63.55
N PRO A 976 -16.51 -41.79 -63.32
CA PRO A 976 -15.74 -42.37 -62.21
C PRO A 976 -14.22 -42.20 -62.39
N GLY A 977 -13.73 -42.07 -63.64
CA GLY A 977 -12.35 -41.98 -64.04
C GLY A 977 -11.85 -43.25 -64.69
N LEU A 978 -10.75 -43.07 -65.43
CA LEU A 978 -9.98 -44.22 -66.07
C LEU A 978 -8.84 -44.55 -65.10
N ILE A 979 -8.72 -45.82 -64.70
CA ILE A 979 -7.63 -46.28 -63.84
C ILE A 979 -6.43 -46.66 -64.68
N ILE A 980 -5.31 -46.00 -64.54
CA ILE A 980 -4.03 -46.31 -65.21
C ILE A 980 -3.39 -47.40 -64.37
N PRO A 981 -3.30 -48.64 -64.91
CA PRO A 981 -2.93 -49.78 -64.11
C PRO A 981 -1.43 -49.80 -63.72
N THR A 982 -0.60 -49.19 -64.52
CA THR A 982 0.84 -49.09 -64.26
C THR A 982 1.37 -47.76 -64.76
N LEU A 983 2.09 -47.06 -63.83
CA LEU A 983 2.74 -45.78 -64.12
C LEU A 983 4.04 -45.71 -63.30
N ASN A 984 5.05 -46.28 -63.82
CA ASN A 984 6.36 -46.36 -63.15
C ASN A 984 7.09 -45.02 -63.17
N PRO A 985 8.15 -44.86 -62.39
CA PRO A 985 8.96 -43.67 -62.43
C PRO A 985 9.39 -43.28 -63.84
N THR A 986 9.39 -42.00 -64.18
CA THR A 986 9.79 -41.42 -65.47
C THR A 986 8.95 -41.89 -66.67
N SER A 987 7.78 -42.49 -66.44
CA SER A 987 6.89 -42.95 -67.50
C SER A 987 5.63 -42.12 -67.60
N SER A 988 4.95 -42.14 -68.72
CA SER A 988 3.77 -41.42 -68.96
C SER A 988 2.71 -42.18 -69.78
N VAL A 989 1.48 -41.78 -69.60
CA VAL A 989 0.35 -42.24 -70.45
C VAL A 989 -0.31 -41.00 -71.06
N THR A 990 -0.48 -41.05 -72.29
CA THR A 990 -1.07 -39.97 -73.10
C THR A 990 -2.41 -40.44 -73.70
N PHE A 991 -3.47 -39.70 -73.43
CA PHE A 991 -4.78 -39.90 -73.97
C PHE A 991 -5.06 -38.84 -75.01
N VAL A 992 -5.70 -39.21 -76.16
CA VAL A 992 -6.19 -38.27 -77.14
C VAL A 992 -7.68 -38.41 -77.21
N LEU A 993 -8.35 -37.29 -76.86
CA LEU A 993 -9.80 -37.19 -76.73
C LEU A 993 -10.31 -36.22 -77.84
N THR A 994 -11.14 -36.68 -78.78
CA THR A 994 -11.72 -35.84 -79.82
C THR A 994 -13.14 -35.40 -79.34
N CYS A 995 -13.36 -34.14 -79.36
CA CYS A 995 -14.64 -33.54 -79.00
C CYS A 995 -15.22 -32.62 -80.11
N GLY A 996 -16.50 -32.70 -80.39
CA GLY A 996 -17.17 -31.74 -81.23
C GLY A 996 -17.41 -30.40 -80.41
N VAL A 997 -17.20 -29.29 -81.02
CA VAL A 997 -17.43 -27.97 -80.50
C VAL A 997 -18.92 -27.63 -80.66
N THR A 998 -19.66 -27.65 -79.57
CA THR A 998 -21.12 -27.39 -79.60
C THR A 998 -21.43 -25.98 -79.08
N ALA A 999 -20.47 -25.24 -78.60
CA ALA A 999 -20.63 -23.88 -78.21
C ALA A 999 -20.94 -23.01 -79.41
N THR A 1000 -22.03 -22.30 -79.37
CA THR A 1000 -22.43 -21.33 -80.36
C THR A 1000 -22.09 -19.97 -79.94
N GLY A 1001 -20.86 -19.52 -80.18
CA GLY A 1001 -20.36 -18.14 -80.07
C GLY A 1001 -20.54 -17.51 -78.64
N LEU A 1002 -19.81 -16.46 -78.44
CA LEU A 1002 -20.17 -15.61 -77.31
C LEU A 1002 -21.53 -15.06 -77.47
#